data_24a24a29e4303fd0c689398c2cc382f7
#
_entry.id   24a24a29e4303fd0c689398c2cc382f7
#
_cell.length_a   1.000
_cell.length_b   1.000
_cell.length_c   1.000
_cell.angle_alpha   90.00
_cell.angle_beta   90.00
_cell.angle_gamma   90.00
#
_symmetry.space_group_name_H-M   'P 1'
#
loop_
_entity.id
_entity.type
_entity.pdbx_description
1 polymer ?
#
loop_
_entity_poly.entity_id
_entity_poly.type
_entity_poly.pdbx_seq_one_letter_code
_entity_poly.pdbx_strand_id
1 'polypeptide(L)'
;MVKVGKWIAKHRILMLIIGFLLIIPSVIGMAATKVNYDLLSYLPEHLETVKGQDILVDEYGMGAFSMVVVENMEMKDVQKLEEKFEQVNHVKEVLWYDDVADISVPVEMIPEKLRKAFYNGDATMMLVLFDNTTSSDDSMEAIEDLRKIANEQCFIGGMTGVVTDIKNVALKELPVYVVIAAVLSLVVIELTSTSFVVPILFLLSIGLAILYNLGSNVFLGETSYITKALTAVLQLGVTMDYSIFLLNSFEENKKRFPDDKERAMGHAIANTFKSVAGSSVTTVAGFLALCVLTFALGRDLGIVMAKGVLIGVVCCVTVLPAMVLVFDKAIEKTRHKPLVKSLDKPSAFITKHYKAWVVIFLILLFPSIYGNNHTQIYYNIARSLPATLDCNVANDEVKAQFDVSNMHIVMMDRDMDSKQKKKMMEEIGNVKGVKSTISMSSLLGPTIPESMIPENLRSMLQSDEYELAFVSSEYESATDEVNEQVKAIDKIVKSYDKDGMVIGEAPLMKDLQDVTDADLVNVNVLSIGAIFIIILLIFKSISLPIILVAVIEFAIMLNMAIPYYQGISLPFVASIVIGAIQLGATVDYAILMTTRYQKERQNGKDKKEAISIAHKTSMPSIISSGLSFFAATFGVACYSQVEMIGSICTLLARGAIISMVVVILILPAMFMIFDKLICKTSIGFLKKKTK
;
A
#
# COMPACT_ATOMS: atom_id res chain seq x y z
N MET A 1 -33.76 3.11 15.30
CA MET A 1 -32.47 2.78 15.95
C MET A 1 -32.62 2.40 17.43
N VAL A 2 -33.29 3.15 18.33
CA VAL A 2 -33.46 2.77 19.76
C VAL A 2 -34.14 1.40 19.94
N LYS A 3 -35.19 1.09 19.15
CA LYS A 3 -35.84 -0.23 19.17
C LYS A 3 -34.87 -1.36 18.79
N VAL A 4 -34.07 -1.16 17.76
CA VAL A 4 -33.03 -2.10 17.29
C VAL A 4 -31.95 -2.27 18.37
N GLY A 5 -31.47 -1.16 18.94
CA GLY A 5 -30.47 -1.22 20.02
C GLY A 5 -30.95 -1.97 21.25
N LYS A 6 -32.22 -1.78 21.67
CA LYS A 6 -32.83 -2.55 22.75
C LYS A 6 -32.97 -4.04 22.40
N TRP A 7 -33.29 -4.36 21.17
CA TRP A 7 -33.37 -5.75 20.71
C TRP A 7 -31.99 -6.44 20.76
N ILE A 8 -30.94 -5.78 20.31
CA ILE A 8 -29.54 -6.26 20.39
C ILE A 8 -29.15 -6.46 21.85
N ALA A 9 -29.42 -5.50 22.73
CA ALA A 9 -29.08 -5.59 24.13
C ALA A 9 -29.81 -6.76 24.85
N LYS A 10 -31.07 -7.00 24.50
CA LYS A 10 -31.87 -8.11 25.02
C LYS A 10 -31.35 -9.47 24.55
N HIS A 11 -30.91 -9.56 23.28
CA HIS A 11 -30.44 -10.82 22.68
C HIS A 11 -28.89 -10.90 22.62
N ARG A 12 -28.20 -10.31 23.62
CA ARG A 12 -26.75 -10.23 23.69
C ARG A 12 -26.02 -11.57 23.51
N ILE A 13 -26.54 -12.66 24.10
CA ILE A 13 -25.94 -14.00 23.97
C ILE A 13 -26.06 -14.51 22.54
N LEU A 14 -27.20 -14.30 21.89
CA LEU A 14 -27.39 -14.66 20.47
C LEU A 14 -26.41 -13.89 19.57
N MET A 15 -26.21 -12.59 19.82
CA MET A 15 -25.23 -11.77 19.07
C MET A 15 -23.81 -12.31 19.20
N LEU A 16 -23.42 -12.75 20.40
CA LEU A 16 -22.09 -13.36 20.60
C LEU A 16 -21.99 -14.72 19.93
N ILE A 17 -23.02 -15.57 20.01
CA ILE A 17 -23.02 -16.88 19.32
C ILE A 17 -22.86 -16.70 17.82
N ILE A 18 -23.62 -15.80 17.20
CA ILE A 18 -23.51 -15.49 15.78
C ILE A 18 -22.10 -14.96 15.46
N GLY A 19 -21.59 -14.02 16.27
CA GLY A 19 -20.25 -13.49 16.10
C GLY A 19 -19.18 -14.59 16.13
N PHE A 20 -19.20 -15.47 17.12
CA PHE A 20 -18.23 -16.56 17.19
C PHE A 20 -18.43 -17.63 16.10
N LEU A 21 -19.66 -17.90 15.67
CA LEU A 21 -19.94 -18.83 14.59
C LEU A 21 -19.36 -18.35 13.25
N LEU A 22 -19.36 -17.04 13.01
CA LEU A 22 -18.78 -16.43 11.80
C LEU A 22 -17.24 -16.52 11.73
N ILE A 23 -16.55 -16.88 12.81
CA ILE A 23 -15.10 -17.14 12.81
C ILE A 23 -14.76 -18.27 11.83
N ILE A 24 -15.54 -19.36 11.86
CA ILE A 24 -15.25 -20.56 11.05
C ILE A 24 -15.18 -20.23 9.54
N PRO A 25 -16.24 -19.69 8.91
CA PRO A 25 -16.18 -19.35 7.50
C PRO A 25 -15.15 -18.25 7.20
N SER A 26 -14.88 -17.34 8.16
CA SER A 26 -13.88 -16.29 7.96
C SER A 26 -12.44 -16.83 7.94
N VAL A 27 -12.11 -17.80 8.79
CA VAL A 27 -10.79 -18.46 8.78
C VAL A 27 -10.61 -19.25 7.48
N ILE A 28 -11.64 -19.98 7.05
CA ILE A 28 -11.60 -20.72 5.78
C ILE A 28 -11.42 -19.77 4.60
N GLY A 29 -12.19 -18.67 4.56
CA GLY A 29 -12.08 -17.67 3.49
C GLY A 29 -10.72 -16.98 3.47
N MET A 30 -10.17 -16.65 4.66
CA MET A 30 -8.83 -16.06 4.76
C MET A 30 -7.73 -17.00 4.25
N ALA A 31 -7.84 -18.29 4.52
CA ALA A 31 -6.90 -19.29 4.03
C ALA A 31 -7.05 -19.55 2.52
N ALA A 32 -8.26 -19.43 1.99
CA ALA A 32 -8.56 -19.63 0.57
C ALA A 32 -8.27 -18.39 -0.31
N THR A 33 -8.08 -17.23 0.28
CA THR A 33 -7.76 -16.00 -0.47
C THR A 33 -6.33 -16.04 -0.97
N LYS A 34 -6.12 -15.96 -2.28
CA LYS A 34 -4.79 -15.83 -2.88
C LYS A 34 -4.17 -14.47 -2.54
N VAL A 35 -2.85 -14.47 -2.35
CA VAL A 35 -2.08 -13.24 -2.07
C VAL A 35 -1.10 -13.02 -3.19
N ASN A 36 -1.19 -11.88 -3.84
CA ASN A 36 -0.29 -11.49 -4.90
C ASN A 36 0.88 -10.67 -4.32
N TYR A 37 2.09 -11.08 -4.62
CA TYR A 37 3.33 -10.46 -4.16
C TYR A 37 4.02 -9.62 -5.22
N ASP A 38 3.59 -9.73 -6.49
CA ASP A 38 4.11 -8.94 -7.60
C ASP A 38 3.27 -7.67 -7.81
N LEU A 39 3.86 -6.52 -7.59
CA LEU A 39 3.18 -5.23 -7.79
C LEU A 39 3.01 -4.87 -9.25
N LEU A 40 3.87 -5.36 -10.14
CA LEU A 40 3.79 -5.05 -11.57
C LEU A 40 2.56 -5.69 -12.23
N SER A 41 2.06 -6.80 -11.69
CA SER A 41 0.82 -7.45 -12.13
C SER A 41 -0.45 -6.61 -11.92
N TYR A 42 -0.36 -5.51 -11.15
CA TYR A 42 -1.47 -4.56 -10.96
C TYR A 42 -1.50 -3.44 -12.01
N LEU A 43 -0.58 -3.47 -12.99
CA LEU A 43 -0.60 -2.55 -14.12
C LEU A 43 -1.79 -2.83 -15.06
N PRO A 44 -2.30 -1.81 -15.76
CA PRO A 44 -3.42 -1.99 -16.68
C PRO A 44 -3.09 -2.91 -17.87
N GLU A 45 -3.97 -3.84 -18.19
CA GLU A 45 -3.84 -4.80 -19.29
C GLU A 45 -3.70 -4.16 -20.69
N HIS A 46 -4.09 -2.88 -20.85
CA HIS A 46 -3.99 -2.21 -22.15
C HIS A 46 -2.58 -1.71 -22.49
N LEU A 47 -1.66 -1.69 -21.54
CA LEU A 47 -0.27 -1.30 -21.75
C LEU A 47 0.45 -2.30 -22.64
N GLU A 48 1.32 -1.80 -23.54
CA GLU A 48 2.08 -2.68 -24.46
C GLU A 48 3.02 -3.60 -23.71
N THR A 49 3.62 -3.12 -22.61
CA THR A 49 4.51 -3.91 -21.76
C THR A 49 3.79 -5.10 -21.10
N VAL A 50 2.54 -4.91 -20.68
CA VAL A 50 1.72 -5.99 -20.10
C VAL A 50 1.29 -6.97 -21.19
N LYS A 51 0.79 -6.47 -22.33
CA LYS A 51 0.43 -7.32 -23.48
C LYS A 51 1.60 -8.16 -23.98
N GLY A 52 2.78 -7.54 -24.10
CA GLY A 52 3.97 -8.27 -24.51
C GLY A 52 4.40 -9.34 -23.52
N GLN A 53 4.17 -9.12 -22.23
CA GLN A 53 4.39 -10.15 -21.21
C GLN A 53 3.40 -11.32 -21.35
N ASP A 54 2.12 -11.05 -21.65
CA ASP A 54 1.13 -12.09 -21.91
C ASP A 54 1.52 -12.91 -23.16
N ILE A 55 2.00 -12.26 -24.24
CA ILE A 55 2.51 -12.93 -25.44
C ILE A 55 3.71 -13.83 -25.11
N LEU A 56 4.63 -13.36 -24.24
CA LEU A 56 5.77 -14.19 -23.79
C LEU A 56 5.29 -15.47 -23.10
N VAL A 57 4.23 -15.39 -22.29
CA VAL A 57 3.64 -16.57 -21.64
C VAL A 57 2.95 -17.49 -22.65
N ASP A 58 2.08 -16.91 -23.49
CA ASP A 58 1.18 -17.68 -24.33
C ASP A 58 1.90 -18.32 -25.53
N GLU A 59 2.82 -17.58 -26.19
CA GLU A 59 3.46 -18.07 -27.42
C GLU A 59 4.82 -18.71 -27.17
N TYR A 60 5.56 -18.16 -26.20
CA TYR A 60 6.91 -18.67 -25.89
C TYR A 60 6.92 -19.60 -24.66
N GLY A 61 5.85 -19.60 -23.86
CA GLY A 61 5.78 -20.27 -22.56
C GLY A 61 6.86 -19.72 -21.60
N MET A 62 7.25 -18.48 -21.75
CA MET A 62 8.23 -17.79 -20.92
C MET A 62 7.51 -16.75 -20.07
N GLY A 63 7.12 -17.13 -18.85
CA GLY A 63 6.39 -16.24 -17.96
C GLY A 63 7.27 -15.33 -17.11
N ALA A 64 8.47 -15.83 -16.79
CA ALA A 64 9.45 -15.12 -15.97
C ALA A 64 10.85 -15.63 -16.28
N PHE A 65 11.84 -14.85 -15.84
CA PHE A 65 13.26 -15.26 -15.91
C PHE A 65 14.04 -14.79 -14.68
N SER A 66 15.16 -15.48 -14.45
CA SER A 66 16.16 -15.10 -13.46
C SER A 66 17.55 -15.16 -14.04
N MET A 67 18.41 -14.22 -13.67
CA MET A 67 19.83 -14.23 -13.99
C MET A 67 20.58 -14.92 -12.85
N VAL A 68 21.40 -15.91 -13.18
CA VAL A 68 22.22 -16.65 -12.22
C VAL A 68 23.68 -16.38 -12.54
N VAL A 69 24.40 -15.83 -11.57
CA VAL A 69 25.86 -15.69 -11.64
C VAL A 69 26.50 -16.83 -10.84
N VAL A 70 27.44 -17.50 -11.47
CA VAL A 70 28.26 -18.55 -10.84
C VAL A 70 29.71 -18.11 -10.87
N GLU A 71 30.38 -18.11 -9.71
CA GLU A 71 31.75 -17.65 -9.55
C GLU A 71 32.70 -18.78 -9.15
N ASN A 72 33.92 -18.70 -9.64
CA ASN A 72 35.02 -19.57 -9.24
C ASN A 72 34.69 -21.09 -9.32
N MET A 73 33.88 -21.50 -10.29
CA MET A 73 33.48 -22.90 -10.50
C MET A 73 34.06 -23.40 -11.85
N GLU A 74 34.51 -24.65 -11.86
CA GLU A 74 34.98 -25.26 -13.10
C GLU A 74 33.81 -25.47 -14.09
N MET A 75 34.03 -25.24 -15.39
CA MET A 75 32.96 -25.34 -16.43
C MET A 75 32.17 -26.65 -16.39
N LYS A 76 32.86 -27.80 -16.10
CA LYS A 76 32.19 -29.10 -15.98
C LYS A 76 31.24 -29.18 -14.80
N ASP A 77 31.53 -28.46 -13.71
CA ASP A 77 30.67 -28.43 -12.55
C ASP A 77 29.54 -27.41 -12.74
N VAL A 78 29.77 -26.33 -13.51
CA VAL A 78 28.72 -25.41 -13.96
C VAL A 78 27.72 -26.15 -14.86
N GLN A 79 28.17 -26.97 -15.80
CA GLN A 79 27.28 -27.80 -16.64
C GLN A 79 26.43 -28.77 -15.82
N LYS A 80 27.03 -29.43 -14.82
CA LYS A 80 26.24 -30.29 -13.92
C LYS A 80 25.24 -29.51 -13.06
N LEU A 81 25.57 -28.26 -12.75
CA LEU A 81 24.65 -27.38 -12.02
C LEU A 81 23.47 -26.98 -12.92
N GLU A 82 23.73 -26.64 -14.16
CA GLU A 82 22.74 -26.37 -15.19
C GLU A 82 21.79 -27.56 -15.38
N GLU A 83 22.32 -28.77 -15.63
CA GLU A 83 21.53 -30.01 -15.73
C GLU A 83 20.62 -30.24 -14.51
N LYS A 84 21.05 -29.84 -13.31
CA LYS A 84 20.21 -29.92 -12.09
C LYS A 84 19.14 -28.82 -12.04
N PHE A 85 19.48 -27.63 -12.53
CA PHE A 85 18.53 -26.52 -12.58
C PHE A 85 17.40 -26.81 -13.58
N GLU A 86 17.70 -27.42 -14.73
CA GLU A 86 16.70 -27.86 -15.70
C GLU A 86 15.74 -28.92 -15.16
N GLN A 87 16.17 -29.72 -14.17
CA GLN A 87 15.32 -30.74 -13.54
C GLN A 87 14.40 -30.17 -12.47
N VAL A 88 14.52 -28.90 -12.13
CA VAL A 88 13.61 -28.24 -11.17
C VAL A 88 12.23 -28.06 -11.81
N ASN A 89 11.20 -28.41 -11.08
CA ASN A 89 9.82 -28.21 -11.55
C ASN A 89 9.60 -26.73 -11.87
N HIS A 90 8.86 -26.46 -12.96
CA HIS A 90 8.53 -25.11 -13.44
C HIS A 90 9.72 -24.29 -13.97
N VAL A 91 10.92 -24.87 -14.03
CA VAL A 91 12.00 -24.37 -14.89
C VAL A 91 11.73 -24.92 -16.29
N LYS A 92 11.59 -24.03 -17.25
CA LYS A 92 11.34 -24.39 -18.64
C LYS A 92 12.67 -24.73 -19.35
N GLU A 93 13.65 -23.87 -19.17
CA GLU A 93 14.94 -23.98 -19.84
C GLU A 93 15.98 -23.16 -19.07
N VAL A 94 17.21 -23.61 -19.07
CA VAL A 94 18.36 -22.86 -18.57
C VAL A 94 19.24 -22.56 -19.75
N LEU A 95 19.53 -21.30 -19.98
CA LEU A 95 20.41 -20.87 -21.07
C LEU A 95 21.77 -20.56 -20.53
N TRP A 96 22.72 -21.27 -21.04
CA TRP A 96 24.10 -21.02 -20.73
C TRP A 96 24.96 -21.06 -22.02
N TYR A 97 26.21 -21.00 -21.84
CA TYR A 97 27.21 -20.97 -22.88
C TYR A 97 27.21 -22.22 -23.79
N ASP A 98 26.96 -23.41 -23.24
CA ASP A 98 27.00 -24.68 -24.00
C ASP A 98 25.83 -24.86 -24.98
N ASP A 99 24.75 -24.12 -24.83
CA ASP A 99 23.69 -24.01 -25.85
C ASP A 99 24.18 -23.31 -27.14
N VAL A 100 25.21 -22.48 -27.01
CA VAL A 100 25.74 -21.68 -28.14
C VAL A 100 27.01 -22.27 -28.72
N ALA A 101 27.85 -22.86 -27.87
CA ALA A 101 29.11 -23.47 -28.27
C ALA A 101 29.53 -24.59 -27.31
N ASP A 102 29.99 -25.72 -27.85
CA ASP A 102 30.50 -26.83 -27.06
C ASP A 102 31.56 -26.36 -26.04
N ILE A 103 31.44 -26.80 -24.77
CA ILE A 103 32.37 -26.44 -23.68
C ILE A 103 33.82 -26.79 -23.93
N SER A 104 34.11 -27.68 -24.93
CA SER A 104 35.48 -27.99 -25.38
C SER A 104 36.10 -26.86 -26.21
N VAL A 105 35.29 -25.90 -26.70
CA VAL A 105 35.80 -24.72 -27.45
C VAL A 105 36.36 -23.72 -26.46
N PRO A 106 37.66 -23.34 -26.58
CA PRO A 106 38.24 -22.35 -25.69
C PRO A 106 37.45 -21.02 -25.77
N VAL A 107 37.16 -20.42 -24.61
CA VAL A 107 36.36 -19.19 -24.48
C VAL A 107 36.92 -18.04 -25.31
N GLU A 108 38.23 -18.04 -25.55
CA GLU A 108 38.94 -17.06 -26.39
C GLU A 108 38.61 -17.17 -27.90
N MET A 109 38.09 -18.31 -28.35
CA MET A 109 37.69 -18.51 -29.77
C MET A 109 36.28 -18.03 -30.05
N ILE A 110 35.50 -17.68 -29.01
CA ILE A 110 34.14 -17.19 -29.15
C ILE A 110 34.14 -15.72 -29.57
N PRO A 111 33.16 -15.29 -30.38
CA PRO A 111 32.97 -13.87 -30.65
C PRO A 111 32.89 -13.05 -29.39
N GLU A 112 33.63 -11.94 -29.33
CA GLU A 112 33.76 -11.14 -28.09
C GLU A 112 32.43 -10.71 -27.50
N LYS A 113 31.42 -10.44 -28.32
CA LYS A 113 30.07 -10.07 -27.88
C LYS A 113 29.37 -11.20 -27.10
N LEU A 114 29.46 -12.42 -27.60
CA LEU A 114 28.88 -13.60 -26.94
C LEU A 114 29.66 -13.94 -25.68
N ARG A 115 30.98 -13.91 -25.74
CA ARG A 115 31.83 -14.15 -24.58
C ARG A 115 31.49 -13.22 -23.43
N LYS A 116 31.40 -11.92 -23.71
CA LYS A 116 31.05 -10.92 -22.66
C LYS A 116 29.63 -11.07 -22.09
N ALA A 117 28.70 -11.71 -22.79
CA ALA A 117 27.37 -11.99 -22.30
C ALA A 117 27.34 -13.12 -21.27
N PHE A 118 28.26 -14.11 -21.38
CA PHE A 118 28.28 -15.30 -20.54
C PHE A 118 29.48 -15.38 -19.59
N TYR A 119 30.58 -14.69 -19.87
CA TYR A 119 31.81 -14.78 -19.11
C TYR A 119 32.44 -13.44 -18.78
N ASN A 120 32.86 -13.28 -17.54
CA ASN A 120 33.74 -12.21 -17.10
C ASN A 120 34.74 -12.75 -16.06
N GLY A 121 35.99 -12.95 -16.44
CA GLY A 121 37.02 -13.56 -15.59
C GLY A 121 36.65 -14.98 -15.18
N ASP A 122 36.52 -15.21 -13.87
CA ASP A 122 36.15 -16.49 -13.28
C ASP A 122 34.63 -16.61 -13.01
N ALA A 123 33.84 -15.61 -13.44
CA ALA A 123 32.38 -15.61 -13.31
C ALA A 123 31.71 -15.99 -14.64
N THR A 124 30.64 -16.77 -14.55
CA THR A 124 29.76 -17.09 -15.68
C THR A 124 28.31 -16.77 -15.33
N MET A 125 27.52 -16.41 -16.34
CA MET A 125 26.10 -16.08 -16.18
C MET A 125 25.23 -17.08 -16.94
N MET A 126 24.17 -17.52 -16.29
CA MET A 126 23.07 -18.30 -16.86
C MET A 126 21.78 -17.50 -16.82
N LEU A 127 20.89 -17.76 -17.75
CA LEU A 127 19.52 -17.26 -17.74
C LEU A 127 18.56 -18.43 -17.51
N VAL A 128 17.86 -18.42 -16.40
CA VAL A 128 16.85 -19.44 -16.06
C VAL A 128 15.49 -18.92 -16.46
N LEU A 129 14.77 -19.64 -17.30
CA LEU A 129 13.44 -19.32 -17.79
C LEU A 129 12.40 -20.17 -17.07
N PHE A 130 11.28 -19.58 -16.68
CA PHE A 130 10.18 -20.24 -16.00
C PHE A 130 8.95 -20.34 -16.91
N ASP A 131 8.17 -21.41 -16.75
CA ASP A 131 6.96 -21.65 -17.53
C ASP A 131 5.77 -20.77 -17.11
N ASN A 132 5.83 -20.19 -15.92
CA ASN A 132 4.79 -19.34 -15.34
C ASN A 132 5.29 -17.90 -15.09
N THR A 133 4.33 -16.99 -14.82
CA THR A 133 4.62 -15.57 -14.53
C THR A 133 5.35 -15.39 -13.20
N THR A 134 6.00 -14.24 -13.03
CA THR A 134 6.71 -13.84 -11.80
C THR A 134 5.83 -13.91 -10.54
N SER A 135 4.52 -13.65 -10.68
CA SER A 135 3.56 -13.68 -9.57
C SER A 135 3.02 -15.08 -9.24
N SER A 136 3.39 -16.10 -10.03
CA SER A 136 2.94 -17.48 -9.82
C SER A 136 3.60 -18.11 -8.59
N ASP A 137 2.84 -18.87 -7.81
CA ASP A 137 3.39 -19.68 -6.72
C ASP A 137 4.41 -20.71 -7.25
N ASP A 138 4.18 -21.23 -8.46
CA ASP A 138 5.06 -22.22 -9.11
C ASP A 138 6.45 -21.63 -9.41
N SER A 139 6.51 -20.41 -9.97
CA SER A 139 7.79 -19.72 -10.24
C SER A 139 8.55 -19.38 -8.94
N MET A 140 7.82 -19.01 -7.89
CA MET A 140 8.44 -18.74 -6.58
C MET A 140 8.95 -20.01 -5.92
N GLU A 141 8.24 -21.15 -6.06
CA GLU A 141 8.68 -22.46 -5.58
C GLU A 141 9.94 -22.93 -6.35
N ALA A 142 9.96 -22.72 -7.66
CA ALA A 142 11.15 -23.01 -8.47
C ALA A 142 12.39 -22.21 -8.00
N ILE A 143 12.26 -20.92 -7.68
CA ILE A 143 13.35 -20.11 -7.09
C ILE A 143 13.84 -20.70 -5.78
N GLU A 144 12.94 -21.13 -4.90
CA GLU A 144 13.33 -21.76 -3.62
C GLU A 144 14.06 -23.08 -3.84
N ASP A 145 13.64 -23.87 -4.81
CA ASP A 145 14.29 -25.15 -5.14
C ASP A 145 15.65 -24.94 -5.82
N LEU A 146 15.76 -23.96 -6.73
CA LEU A 146 17.04 -23.53 -7.30
C LEU A 146 18.03 -23.10 -6.20
N ARG A 147 17.58 -22.31 -5.22
CA ARG A 147 18.41 -21.86 -4.07
C ARG A 147 18.87 -23.03 -3.19
N LYS A 148 18.09 -24.11 -3.08
CA LYS A 148 18.51 -25.32 -2.35
C LYS A 148 19.60 -26.12 -3.06
N ILE A 149 19.63 -26.05 -4.40
CA ILE A 149 20.63 -26.69 -5.26
C ILE A 149 21.89 -25.82 -5.36
N ALA A 150 21.70 -24.48 -5.40
CA ALA A 150 22.76 -23.49 -5.43
C ALA A 150 23.65 -23.58 -4.18
N ASN A 151 24.93 -23.31 -4.36
CA ASN A 151 25.91 -23.18 -3.26
C ASN A 151 26.32 -21.71 -3.07
N GLU A 152 27.27 -21.46 -2.18
CA GLU A 152 27.77 -20.11 -1.89
C GLU A 152 28.42 -19.37 -3.09
N GLN A 153 28.66 -20.08 -4.19
CA GLN A 153 29.23 -19.55 -5.43
C GLN A 153 28.15 -19.13 -6.45
N CYS A 154 26.87 -19.36 -6.14
CA CYS A 154 25.75 -19.14 -7.06
C CYS A 154 24.81 -18.07 -6.52
N PHE A 155 24.59 -17.04 -7.33
CA PHE A 155 23.76 -15.88 -7.01
C PHE A 155 22.57 -15.83 -7.97
N ILE A 156 21.35 -16.03 -7.44
CA ILE A 156 20.11 -16.09 -8.24
C ILE A 156 19.38 -14.76 -8.10
N GLY A 157 19.49 -13.90 -9.11
CA GLY A 157 18.92 -12.56 -9.18
C GLY A 157 17.69 -12.48 -10.11
N GLY A 158 17.18 -11.27 -10.29
CA GLY A 158 16.03 -10.96 -11.13
C GLY A 158 14.72 -10.79 -10.34
N MET A 159 13.66 -10.34 -11.04
CA MET A 159 12.40 -9.97 -10.41
C MET A 159 11.71 -11.13 -9.70
N THR A 160 11.81 -12.35 -10.23
CA THR A 160 11.23 -13.55 -9.61
C THR A 160 11.83 -13.82 -8.22
N GLY A 161 13.15 -13.63 -8.08
CA GLY A 161 13.84 -13.68 -6.79
C GLY A 161 13.36 -12.60 -5.82
N VAL A 162 13.17 -11.38 -6.31
CA VAL A 162 12.64 -10.24 -5.52
C VAL A 162 11.25 -10.54 -4.99
N VAL A 163 10.33 -11.02 -5.84
CA VAL A 163 8.95 -11.36 -5.45
C VAL A 163 8.93 -12.51 -4.45
N THR A 164 9.79 -13.52 -4.62
CA THR A 164 9.96 -14.64 -3.69
C THR A 164 10.41 -14.15 -2.31
N ASP A 165 11.39 -13.25 -2.26
CA ASP A 165 11.88 -12.70 -1.00
C ASP A 165 10.83 -11.78 -0.32
N ILE A 166 10.07 -11.00 -1.08
CA ILE A 166 8.91 -10.24 -0.57
C ILE A 166 7.92 -11.20 0.10
N LYS A 167 7.55 -12.31 -0.57
CA LYS A 167 6.65 -13.33 -0.03
C LYS A 167 7.17 -13.88 1.31
N ASN A 168 8.44 -14.28 1.33
CA ASN A 168 9.05 -14.89 2.49
C ASN A 168 9.14 -13.93 3.69
N VAL A 169 9.53 -12.68 3.47
CA VAL A 169 9.56 -11.64 4.50
C VAL A 169 8.13 -11.33 4.97
N ALA A 170 7.20 -11.10 4.05
CA ALA A 170 5.81 -10.77 4.39
C ALA A 170 5.15 -11.87 5.23
N LEU A 171 5.31 -13.14 4.88
CA LEU A 171 4.74 -14.26 5.65
C LEU A 171 5.28 -14.34 7.07
N LYS A 172 6.55 -14.02 7.29
CA LYS A 172 7.16 -13.97 8.63
C LYS A 172 6.68 -12.77 9.44
N GLU A 173 6.53 -11.62 8.81
CA GLU A 173 6.27 -10.37 9.51
C GLU A 173 4.79 -10.11 9.79
N LEU A 174 3.87 -10.54 8.91
CA LEU A 174 2.43 -10.29 9.06
C LEU A 174 1.85 -10.65 10.44
N PRO A 175 2.12 -11.84 11.03
CA PRO A 175 1.61 -12.17 12.37
C PRO A 175 2.17 -11.23 13.45
N VAL A 176 3.42 -10.81 13.30
CA VAL A 176 4.11 -9.92 14.25
C VAL A 176 3.51 -8.52 14.20
N TYR A 177 3.18 -8.02 13.00
CA TYR A 177 2.49 -6.72 12.85
C TYR A 177 1.21 -6.65 13.66
N VAL A 178 0.37 -7.69 13.54
CA VAL A 178 -0.91 -7.76 14.26
C VAL A 178 -0.71 -7.76 15.77
N VAL A 179 0.26 -8.53 16.25
CA VAL A 179 0.57 -8.60 17.69
C VAL A 179 1.09 -7.26 18.22
N ILE A 180 2.06 -6.65 17.54
CA ILE A 180 2.62 -5.37 17.93
C ILE A 180 1.54 -4.28 17.94
N ALA A 181 0.75 -4.18 16.85
CA ALA A 181 -0.33 -3.22 16.75
C ALA A 181 -1.38 -3.40 17.87
N ALA A 182 -1.76 -4.65 18.17
CA ALA A 182 -2.70 -4.96 19.23
C ALA A 182 -2.16 -4.59 20.63
N VAL A 183 -0.90 -4.94 20.93
CA VAL A 183 -0.28 -4.66 22.24
C VAL A 183 -0.12 -3.14 22.44
N LEU A 184 0.41 -2.41 21.46
CA LEU A 184 0.57 -0.96 21.58
C LEU A 184 -0.78 -0.24 21.68
N SER A 185 -1.77 -0.67 20.92
CA SER A 185 -3.13 -0.13 21.01
C SER A 185 -3.76 -0.42 22.37
N LEU A 186 -3.57 -1.63 22.92
CA LEU A 186 -4.04 -1.98 24.27
C LEU A 186 -3.46 -1.02 25.33
N VAL A 187 -2.15 -0.74 25.26
CA VAL A 187 -1.50 0.18 26.20
C VAL A 187 -2.09 1.59 26.08
N VAL A 188 -2.30 2.09 24.87
CA VAL A 188 -2.85 3.45 24.66
C VAL A 188 -4.30 3.55 25.13
N ILE A 189 -5.14 2.53 24.84
CA ILE A 189 -6.52 2.55 25.30
C ILE A 189 -6.56 2.48 26.83
N GLU A 190 -5.68 1.70 27.45
CA GLU A 190 -5.63 1.58 28.90
C GLU A 190 -5.33 2.92 29.59
N LEU A 191 -4.45 3.74 29.01
CA LEU A 191 -4.17 5.09 29.52
C LEU A 191 -5.41 6.00 29.58
N THR A 192 -6.36 5.79 28.68
CA THR A 192 -7.57 6.61 28.54
C THR A 192 -8.82 5.95 29.12
N SER A 193 -8.76 4.64 29.36
CA SER A 193 -9.85 3.82 29.88
C SER A 193 -10.08 4.02 31.39
N THR A 194 -11.22 3.57 31.85
CA THR A 194 -11.59 3.54 33.26
C THR A 194 -11.69 2.12 33.85
N SER A 195 -11.29 1.09 33.06
CA SER A 195 -11.33 -0.33 33.48
C SER A 195 -10.38 -1.15 32.63
N PHE A 196 -9.61 -2.04 33.23
CA PHE A 196 -8.66 -2.96 32.55
C PHE A 196 -9.34 -3.94 31.59
N VAL A 197 -10.61 -4.24 31.76
CA VAL A 197 -11.34 -5.16 30.88
C VAL A 197 -11.77 -4.49 29.57
N VAL A 198 -12.04 -3.20 29.58
CA VAL A 198 -12.55 -2.45 28.41
C VAL A 198 -11.62 -2.53 27.19
N PRO A 199 -10.31 -2.27 27.30
CA PRO A 199 -9.39 -2.39 26.16
C PRO A 199 -9.37 -3.78 25.53
N ILE A 200 -9.46 -4.83 26.35
CA ILE A 200 -9.51 -6.23 25.89
C ILE A 200 -10.77 -6.47 25.06
N LEU A 201 -11.94 -6.00 25.53
CA LEU A 201 -13.20 -6.15 24.80
C LEU A 201 -13.18 -5.38 23.46
N PHE A 202 -12.56 -4.22 23.43
CA PHE A 202 -12.39 -3.44 22.21
C PHE A 202 -11.55 -4.20 21.20
N LEU A 203 -10.37 -4.68 21.61
CA LEU A 203 -9.47 -5.43 20.74
C LEU A 203 -10.11 -6.74 20.25
N LEU A 204 -10.86 -7.45 21.10
CA LEU A 204 -11.59 -8.65 20.68
C LEU A 204 -12.67 -8.32 19.63
N SER A 205 -13.46 -7.27 19.83
CA SER A 205 -14.49 -6.86 18.87
C SER A 205 -13.90 -6.42 17.53
N ILE A 206 -12.79 -5.65 17.57
CA ILE A 206 -12.10 -5.19 16.36
C ILE A 206 -11.38 -6.36 15.70
N GLY A 207 -10.75 -7.25 16.46
CA GLY A 207 -10.12 -8.47 15.95
C GLY A 207 -11.10 -9.37 15.18
N LEU A 208 -12.33 -9.53 15.70
CA LEU A 208 -13.40 -10.22 14.98
C LEU A 208 -13.76 -9.50 13.69
N ALA A 209 -13.86 -8.16 13.71
CA ALA A 209 -14.16 -7.38 12.50
C ALA A 209 -13.04 -7.50 11.45
N ILE A 210 -11.77 -7.51 11.86
CA ILE A 210 -10.61 -7.74 10.98
C ILE A 210 -10.69 -9.15 10.37
N LEU A 211 -10.96 -10.16 11.19
CA LEU A 211 -11.07 -11.54 10.73
C LEU A 211 -12.21 -11.71 9.70
N TYR A 212 -13.37 -11.09 9.93
CA TYR A 212 -14.47 -11.14 8.97
C TYR A 212 -14.13 -10.40 7.67
N ASN A 213 -13.39 -9.28 7.77
CA ASN A 213 -12.93 -8.55 6.61
C ASN A 213 -11.95 -9.39 5.78
N LEU A 214 -10.90 -9.93 6.39
CA LEU A 214 -9.92 -10.78 5.71
C LEU A 214 -10.56 -12.06 5.14
N GLY A 215 -11.46 -12.70 5.90
CA GLY A 215 -12.15 -13.90 5.45
C GLY A 215 -13.08 -13.67 4.27
N SER A 216 -13.72 -12.49 4.20
CA SER A 216 -14.58 -12.15 3.06
C SER A 216 -13.80 -11.71 1.80
N ASN A 217 -12.47 -11.61 1.84
CA ASN A 217 -11.66 -11.31 0.66
C ASN A 217 -11.69 -12.45 -0.37
N VAL A 218 -12.02 -13.67 0.03
CA VAL A 218 -12.20 -14.81 -0.89
C VAL A 218 -13.16 -14.49 -2.05
N PHE A 219 -14.14 -13.62 -1.82
CA PHE A 219 -15.08 -13.17 -2.87
C PHE A 219 -14.46 -12.14 -3.85
N LEU A 220 -13.28 -11.63 -3.56
CA LEU A 220 -12.53 -10.72 -4.44
C LEU A 220 -11.52 -11.48 -5.33
N GLY A 221 -11.29 -12.77 -5.04
CA GLY A 221 -10.35 -13.64 -5.76
C GLY A 221 -8.95 -13.57 -5.14
N GLU A 222 -8.24 -12.50 -5.37
CA GLU A 222 -6.90 -12.27 -4.82
C GLU A 222 -6.79 -10.91 -4.13
N THR A 223 -5.76 -10.74 -3.32
CA THR A 223 -5.41 -9.48 -2.68
C THR A 223 -3.91 -9.28 -2.66
N SER A 224 -3.44 -8.03 -2.76
CA SER A 224 -2.03 -7.69 -2.60
C SER A 224 -1.53 -8.00 -1.18
N TYR A 225 -0.28 -8.39 -1.06
CA TYR A 225 0.40 -8.51 0.24
C TYR A 225 0.39 -7.20 1.03
N ILE A 226 0.48 -6.06 0.35
CA ILE A 226 0.38 -4.72 0.97
C ILE A 226 -1.01 -4.52 1.56
N THR A 227 -2.06 -4.81 0.80
CA THR A 227 -3.45 -4.73 1.27
C THR A 227 -3.68 -5.63 2.48
N LYS A 228 -3.18 -6.88 2.43
CA LYS A 228 -3.31 -7.84 3.54
C LYS A 228 -2.60 -7.34 4.79
N ALA A 229 -1.38 -6.81 4.67
CA ALA A 229 -0.60 -6.27 5.77
C ALA A 229 -1.27 -5.03 6.40
N LEU A 230 -1.68 -4.08 5.57
CA LEU A 230 -2.25 -2.83 6.03
C LEU A 230 -3.67 -3.00 6.58
N THR A 231 -4.46 -3.94 6.05
CA THR A 231 -5.85 -4.14 6.48
C THR A 231 -5.99 -4.35 7.98
N ALA A 232 -5.21 -5.25 8.57
CA ALA A 232 -5.28 -5.53 9.99
C ALA A 232 -4.91 -4.30 10.84
N VAL A 233 -3.82 -3.63 10.47
CA VAL A 233 -3.25 -2.49 11.20
C VAL A 233 -4.14 -1.25 11.09
N LEU A 234 -4.55 -0.91 9.86
CA LEU A 234 -5.37 0.28 9.61
C LEU A 234 -6.78 0.12 10.13
N GLN A 235 -7.40 -1.05 9.94
CA GLN A 235 -8.74 -1.30 10.46
C GLN A 235 -8.77 -1.19 11.97
N LEU A 236 -7.75 -1.71 12.68
CA LEU A 236 -7.61 -1.54 14.13
C LEU A 236 -7.55 -0.07 14.50
N GLY A 237 -6.70 0.72 13.83
CA GLY A 237 -6.56 2.15 14.12
C GLY A 237 -7.82 2.97 13.83
N VAL A 238 -8.44 2.75 12.66
CA VAL A 238 -9.59 3.55 12.20
C VAL A 238 -10.89 3.20 12.91
N THR A 239 -11.12 1.93 13.31
CA THR A 239 -12.40 1.52 13.89
C THR A 239 -12.44 1.62 15.41
N MET A 240 -11.33 1.89 16.05
CA MET A 240 -11.22 1.99 17.50
C MET A 240 -12.09 3.12 18.09
N ASP A 241 -12.18 4.22 17.39
CA ASP A 241 -12.97 5.39 17.80
C ASP A 241 -14.45 5.08 18.00
N TYR A 242 -14.99 4.20 17.17
CA TYR A 242 -16.37 3.77 17.25
C TYR A 242 -16.66 3.06 18.59
N SER A 243 -15.69 2.27 19.06
CA SER A 243 -15.77 1.57 20.35
C SER A 243 -15.72 2.55 21.53
N ILE A 244 -14.85 3.56 21.45
CA ILE A 244 -14.74 4.62 22.46
C ILE A 244 -16.04 5.44 22.53
N PHE A 245 -16.64 5.80 21.38
CA PHE A 245 -17.90 6.51 21.34
C PHE A 245 -19.07 5.71 21.94
N LEU A 246 -19.12 4.40 21.67
CA LEU A 246 -20.13 3.52 22.24
C LEU A 246 -20.03 3.48 23.77
N LEU A 247 -18.83 3.25 24.29
CA LEU A 247 -18.63 3.17 25.74
C LEU A 247 -18.98 4.49 26.44
N ASN A 248 -18.49 5.62 25.92
CA ASN A 248 -18.79 6.94 26.47
C ASN A 248 -20.30 7.21 26.46
N SER A 249 -20.99 6.85 25.38
CA SER A 249 -22.44 6.97 25.29
C SER A 249 -23.15 6.02 26.24
N PHE A 250 -22.64 4.82 26.45
CA PHE A 250 -23.20 3.88 27.42
C PHE A 250 -23.05 4.38 28.86
N GLU A 251 -21.88 4.85 29.26
CA GLU A 251 -21.62 5.42 30.58
C GLU A 251 -22.53 6.66 30.86
N GLU A 252 -22.74 7.51 29.87
CA GLU A 252 -23.66 8.67 29.98
C GLU A 252 -25.10 8.20 30.15
N ASN A 253 -25.57 7.22 29.37
CA ASN A 253 -26.93 6.69 29.46
C ASN A 253 -27.16 5.83 30.74
N LYS A 254 -26.12 5.16 31.24
CA LYS A 254 -26.18 4.43 32.52
C LYS A 254 -26.49 5.35 33.69
N LYS A 255 -25.98 6.60 33.67
CA LYS A 255 -26.36 7.63 34.67
C LYS A 255 -27.82 8.07 34.53
N ARG A 256 -28.40 8.01 33.34
CA ARG A 256 -29.82 8.37 33.10
C ARG A 256 -30.79 7.24 33.36
N PHE A 257 -30.36 5.99 33.27
CA PHE A 257 -31.13 4.77 33.49
C PHE A 257 -30.35 3.80 34.37
N PRO A 258 -30.19 4.11 35.70
CA PRO A 258 -29.29 3.33 36.57
C PRO A 258 -29.76 1.89 36.77
N ASP A 259 -31.06 1.63 36.74
CA ASP A 259 -31.64 0.30 37.00
C ASP A 259 -31.94 -0.51 35.73
N ASP A 260 -31.78 0.08 34.53
CA ASP A 260 -32.10 -0.56 33.26
C ASP A 260 -30.90 -0.45 32.28
N LYS A 261 -29.93 -1.37 32.44
CA LYS A 261 -28.73 -1.44 31.61
C LYS A 261 -29.04 -1.73 30.13
N GLU A 262 -30.07 -2.51 29.82
CA GLU A 262 -30.48 -2.83 28.46
C GLU A 262 -31.05 -1.59 27.75
N ARG A 263 -31.84 -0.80 28.49
CA ARG A 263 -32.34 0.48 27.99
C ARG A 263 -31.20 1.49 27.77
N ALA A 264 -30.27 1.58 28.74
CA ALA A 264 -29.09 2.43 28.64
C ALA A 264 -28.26 2.07 27.42
N MET A 265 -27.98 0.80 27.17
CA MET A 265 -27.25 0.32 26.01
C MET A 265 -28.02 0.54 24.70
N GLY A 266 -29.34 0.32 24.69
CA GLY A 266 -30.17 0.59 23.51
C GLY A 266 -30.14 2.06 23.09
N HIS A 267 -30.10 3.00 24.02
CA HIS A 267 -29.90 4.42 23.73
C HIS A 267 -28.45 4.72 23.31
N ALA A 268 -27.47 4.08 23.94
CA ALA A 268 -26.06 4.21 23.57
C ALA A 268 -25.81 3.80 22.12
N ILE A 269 -26.32 2.62 21.71
CA ILE A 269 -26.22 2.15 20.32
C ILE A 269 -26.84 3.16 19.34
N ALA A 270 -28.02 3.68 19.66
CA ALA A 270 -28.70 4.64 18.79
C ALA A 270 -27.94 5.97 18.64
N ASN A 271 -27.38 6.48 19.75
CA ASN A 271 -26.58 7.69 19.77
C ASN A 271 -25.25 7.49 19.02
N THR A 272 -24.57 6.37 19.29
CA THR A 272 -23.30 6.02 18.62
C THR A 272 -23.49 5.83 17.14
N PHE A 273 -24.50 5.07 16.72
CA PHE A 273 -24.77 4.88 15.30
C PHE A 273 -24.97 6.20 14.57
N LYS A 274 -25.69 7.16 15.16
CA LYS A 274 -25.89 8.47 14.54
C LYS A 274 -24.60 9.26 14.38
N SER A 275 -23.69 9.18 15.35
CA SER A 275 -22.40 9.85 15.32
C SER A 275 -21.41 9.16 14.39
N VAL A 276 -21.31 7.82 14.48
CA VAL A 276 -20.40 6.99 13.71
C VAL A 276 -20.79 6.89 12.23
N ALA A 277 -22.10 6.88 11.92
CA ALA A 277 -22.55 6.83 10.52
C ALA A 277 -22.06 8.02 9.70
N GLY A 278 -21.98 9.22 10.30
CA GLY A 278 -21.43 10.39 9.61
C GLY A 278 -19.94 10.27 9.34
N SER A 279 -19.19 9.83 10.33
CA SER A 279 -17.75 9.62 10.28
C SER A 279 -17.40 8.43 9.37
N SER A 280 -18.04 7.27 9.53
CA SER A 280 -17.73 6.10 8.68
C SER A 280 -18.00 6.34 7.19
N VAL A 281 -18.99 7.18 6.83
CA VAL A 281 -19.25 7.54 5.42
C VAL A 281 -18.08 8.32 4.82
N THR A 282 -17.48 9.26 5.55
CA THR A 282 -16.30 9.99 5.08
C THR A 282 -15.08 9.09 4.94
N THR A 283 -14.87 8.19 5.89
CA THR A 283 -13.76 7.24 5.86
C THR A 283 -13.92 6.24 4.71
N VAL A 284 -15.11 5.68 4.52
CA VAL A 284 -15.43 4.79 3.38
C VAL A 284 -15.24 5.51 2.05
N ALA A 285 -15.67 6.77 1.94
CA ALA A 285 -15.49 7.55 0.72
C ALA A 285 -14.01 7.84 0.43
N GLY A 286 -13.19 8.12 1.46
CA GLY A 286 -11.76 8.28 1.32
C GLY A 286 -11.09 7.01 0.77
N PHE A 287 -11.46 5.84 1.29
CA PHE A 287 -10.95 4.56 0.76
C PHE A 287 -11.48 4.24 -0.64
N LEU A 288 -12.78 4.49 -0.91
CA LEU A 288 -13.34 4.26 -2.24
C LEU A 288 -12.76 5.21 -3.31
N ALA A 289 -12.23 6.36 -2.93
CA ALA A 289 -11.53 7.23 -3.86
C ALA A 289 -10.29 6.54 -4.47
N LEU A 290 -9.64 5.62 -3.75
CA LEU A 290 -8.54 4.80 -4.28
C LEU A 290 -8.99 3.86 -5.41
N CYS A 291 -10.28 3.52 -5.50
CA CYS A 291 -10.79 2.64 -6.57
C CYS A 291 -10.78 3.29 -7.95
N VAL A 292 -10.53 4.59 -8.05
CA VAL A 292 -10.45 5.34 -9.33
C VAL A 292 -9.03 5.31 -9.89
N LEU A 293 -8.05 4.83 -9.12
CA LEU A 293 -6.70 4.62 -9.62
C LEU A 293 -6.72 3.67 -10.82
N THR A 294 -5.93 4.02 -11.82
CA THR A 294 -5.65 3.17 -12.96
C THR A 294 -4.80 1.98 -12.53
N PHE A 295 -3.89 2.19 -11.58
CA PHE A 295 -3.12 1.15 -10.92
C PHE A 295 -4.03 0.32 -9.99
N ALA A 296 -4.28 -0.94 -10.34
CA ALA A 296 -5.30 -1.78 -9.71
C ALA A 296 -5.08 -2.07 -8.22
N LEU A 297 -3.87 -1.88 -7.69
CA LEU A 297 -3.57 -1.96 -6.26
C LEU A 297 -4.45 -1.00 -5.44
N GLY A 298 -4.72 0.19 -5.98
CA GLY A 298 -5.60 1.16 -5.32
C GLY A 298 -7.03 0.66 -5.17
N ARG A 299 -7.54 -0.03 -6.19
CA ARG A 299 -8.87 -0.68 -6.15
C ARG A 299 -8.91 -1.79 -5.11
N ASP A 300 -7.88 -2.63 -5.05
CA ASP A 300 -7.75 -3.69 -4.05
C ASP A 300 -7.78 -3.14 -2.63
N LEU A 301 -6.86 -2.22 -2.32
CA LEU A 301 -6.77 -1.58 -1.00
C LEU A 301 -8.06 -0.82 -0.66
N GLY A 302 -8.60 -0.05 -1.60
CA GLY A 302 -9.78 0.78 -1.41
C GLY A 302 -11.03 -0.04 -1.05
N ILE A 303 -11.32 -1.12 -1.77
CA ILE A 303 -12.46 -2.00 -1.50
C ILE A 303 -12.31 -2.72 -0.17
N VAL A 304 -11.14 -3.32 0.09
CA VAL A 304 -10.91 -4.09 1.32
C VAL A 304 -10.99 -3.19 2.54
N MET A 305 -10.44 -1.99 2.49
CA MET A 305 -10.50 -1.03 3.60
C MET A 305 -11.90 -0.45 3.80
N ALA A 306 -12.60 -0.06 2.74
CA ALA A 306 -13.98 0.42 2.84
C ALA A 306 -14.91 -0.64 3.44
N LYS A 307 -14.80 -1.89 2.97
CA LYS A 307 -15.52 -3.05 3.52
C LYS A 307 -15.17 -3.27 5.01
N GLY A 308 -13.88 -3.16 5.36
CA GLY A 308 -13.40 -3.30 6.73
C GLY A 308 -14.00 -2.28 7.68
N VAL A 309 -14.12 -1.02 7.27
CA VAL A 309 -14.79 0.03 8.06
C VAL A 309 -16.27 -0.29 8.27
N LEU A 310 -16.99 -0.72 7.23
CA LEU A 310 -18.40 -1.09 7.34
C LEU A 310 -18.62 -2.27 8.29
N ILE A 311 -17.78 -3.31 8.18
CA ILE A 311 -17.81 -4.46 9.11
C ILE A 311 -17.49 -4.01 10.53
N GLY A 312 -16.51 -3.11 10.71
CA GLY A 312 -16.16 -2.51 12.00
C GLY A 312 -17.33 -1.79 12.66
N VAL A 313 -18.09 -0.99 11.89
CA VAL A 313 -19.32 -0.32 12.37
C VAL A 313 -20.37 -1.35 12.80
N VAL A 314 -20.58 -2.40 12.01
CA VAL A 314 -21.53 -3.47 12.35
C VAL A 314 -21.12 -4.15 13.65
N CYS A 315 -19.86 -4.53 13.80
CA CYS A 315 -19.35 -5.16 15.04
C CYS A 315 -19.45 -4.21 16.24
N CYS A 316 -19.18 -2.92 16.05
CA CYS A 316 -19.32 -1.92 17.10
C CYS A 316 -20.75 -1.76 17.62
N VAL A 317 -21.78 -1.91 16.77
CA VAL A 317 -23.17 -1.76 17.21
C VAL A 317 -23.86 -3.09 17.56
N THR A 318 -23.24 -4.24 17.30
CA THR A 318 -23.82 -5.57 17.58
C THR A 318 -22.99 -6.37 18.58
N VAL A 319 -21.75 -6.72 18.22
CA VAL A 319 -20.88 -7.61 19.01
C VAL A 319 -20.35 -6.91 20.26
N LEU A 320 -19.83 -5.70 20.12
CA LEU A 320 -19.25 -4.95 21.24
C LEU A 320 -20.25 -4.63 22.34
N PRO A 321 -21.50 -4.14 22.07
CA PRO A 321 -22.51 -3.94 23.10
C PRO A 321 -22.86 -5.22 23.84
N ALA A 322 -22.92 -6.35 23.13
CA ALA A 322 -23.19 -7.65 23.72
C ALA A 322 -22.08 -8.08 24.68
N MET A 323 -20.80 -7.90 24.27
CA MET A 323 -19.62 -8.14 25.14
C MET A 323 -19.65 -7.25 26.37
N VAL A 324 -19.86 -5.93 26.21
CA VAL A 324 -19.90 -4.98 27.33
C VAL A 324 -20.99 -5.34 28.33
N LEU A 325 -22.18 -5.74 27.87
CA LEU A 325 -23.27 -6.15 28.80
C LEU A 325 -23.01 -7.48 29.52
N VAL A 326 -22.37 -8.44 28.85
CA VAL A 326 -22.04 -9.74 29.46
C VAL A 326 -20.93 -9.57 30.49
N PHE A 327 -19.92 -8.77 30.19
CA PHE A 327 -18.78 -8.53 31.07
C PHE A 327 -18.93 -7.30 31.98
N ASP A 328 -20.12 -6.69 32.09
CA ASP A 328 -20.36 -5.47 32.86
C ASP A 328 -19.92 -5.61 34.35
N LYS A 329 -20.14 -6.78 34.97
CA LYS A 329 -19.67 -7.04 36.35
C LYS A 329 -18.12 -7.02 36.43
N ALA A 330 -17.43 -7.53 35.43
CA ALA A 330 -15.97 -7.52 35.39
C ALA A 330 -15.45 -6.10 35.15
N ILE A 331 -16.12 -5.33 34.30
CA ILE A 331 -15.80 -3.91 34.04
C ILE A 331 -15.94 -3.10 35.35
N GLU A 332 -17.03 -3.29 36.12
CA GLU A 332 -17.20 -2.59 37.36
C GLU A 332 -16.17 -3.00 38.43
N LYS A 333 -15.83 -4.28 38.53
CA LYS A 333 -14.82 -4.79 39.48
C LYS A 333 -13.41 -4.29 39.23
N THR A 334 -13.07 -4.05 37.96
CA THR A 334 -11.73 -3.58 37.51
C THR A 334 -11.66 -2.08 37.26
N ARG A 335 -12.64 -1.32 37.79
CA ARG A 335 -12.73 0.13 37.57
C ARG A 335 -11.62 0.87 38.30
N HIS A 336 -10.97 1.78 37.58
CA HIS A 336 -9.92 2.66 38.06
C HIS A 336 -10.11 4.11 37.56
N LYS A 337 -9.35 5.04 38.13
CA LYS A 337 -9.38 6.42 37.65
C LYS A 337 -8.56 6.52 36.36
N PRO A 338 -9.04 7.25 35.33
CA PRO A 338 -8.26 7.43 34.10
C PRO A 338 -6.94 8.11 34.43
N LEU A 339 -5.85 7.67 33.79
CA LEU A 339 -4.50 8.22 33.98
C LEU A 339 -4.37 9.62 33.39
N VAL A 340 -5.13 9.89 32.30
CA VAL A 340 -5.16 11.23 31.68
C VAL A 340 -6.01 12.17 32.51
N LYS A 341 -5.35 13.19 33.09
CA LYS A 341 -6.01 14.23 33.89
C LYS A 341 -6.86 15.15 33.00
N SER A 342 -7.74 15.94 33.65
CA SER A 342 -8.56 16.95 32.95
C SER A 342 -7.71 17.86 32.06
N LEU A 343 -8.12 18.00 30.80
CA LEU A 343 -7.47 18.87 29.79
C LEU A 343 -8.04 20.29 29.76
N ASP A 344 -8.71 20.73 30.82
CA ASP A 344 -9.40 22.01 30.91
C ASP A 344 -8.43 23.21 30.76
N LYS A 345 -7.29 23.16 31.44
CA LYS A 345 -6.27 24.22 31.36
C LYS A 345 -5.63 24.34 29.98
N PRO A 346 -5.14 23.24 29.34
CA PRO A 346 -4.67 23.29 27.97
C PRO A 346 -5.72 23.79 26.98
N SER A 347 -6.96 23.34 27.10
CA SER A 347 -8.06 23.80 26.25
C SER A 347 -8.32 25.32 26.36
N ALA A 348 -8.34 25.85 27.58
CA ALA A 348 -8.51 27.29 27.82
C ALA A 348 -7.34 28.11 27.25
N PHE A 349 -6.10 27.61 27.39
CA PHE A 349 -4.92 28.26 26.81
C PHE A 349 -4.99 28.32 25.28
N ILE A 350 -5.30 27.21 24.62
CA ILE A 350 -5.39 27.09 23.17
C ILE A 350 -6.45 28.06 22.61
N THR A 351 -7.67 28.01 23.16
CA THR A 351 -8.77 28.87 22.69
C THR A 351 -8.55 30.35 22.96
N LYS A 352 -7.82 30.71 24.03
CA LYS A 352 -7.45 32.09 24.34
C LYS A 352 -6.43 32.65 23.33
N HIS A 353 -5.46 31.87 22.91
CA HIS A 353 -4.37 32.30 22.02
C HIS A 353 -4.62 31.96 20.54
N TYR A 354 -5.88 31.89 20.10
CA TYR A 354 -6.25 31.47 18.74
C TYR A 354 -5.53 32.26 17.63
N LYS A 355 -5.23 33.56 17.84
CA LYS A 355 -4.50 34.38 16.85
C LYS A 355 -3.09 33.88 16.59
N ALA A 356 -2.39 33.40 17.63
CA ALA A 356 -1.05 32.85 17.49
C ALA A 356 -1.08 31.56 16.64
N TRP A 357 -2.08 30.70 16.84
CA TRP A 357 -2.21 29.48 16.07
C TRP A 357 -2.49 29.72 14.57
N VAL A 358 -3.23 30.79 14.25
CA VAL A 358 -3.41 31.21 12.84
C VAL A 358 -2.10 31.70 12.23
N VAL A 359 -1.31 32.46 12.96
CA VAL A 359 0.01 32.93 12.49
C VAL A 359 0.93 31.73 12.25
N ILE A 360 0.97 30.78 13.17
CA ILE A 360 1.76 29.54 13.03
C ILE A 360 1.29 28.75 11.80
N PHE A 361 -0.01 28.61 11.61
CA PHE A 361 -0.58 27.97 10.40
C PHE A 361 -0.07 28.63 9.12
N LEU A 362 -0.14 29.94 9.01
CA LEU A 362 0.30 30.69 7.83
C LEU A 362 1.82 30.57 7.59
N ILE A 363 2.63 30.60 8.67
CA ILE A 363 4.08 30.44 8.56
C ILE A 363 4.44 29.03 8.07
N LEU A 364 3.77 27.98 8.59
CA LEU A 364 4.08 26.60 8.23
C LEU A 364 3.48 26.19 6.89
N LEU A 365 2.47 26.92 6.39
CA LEU A 365 1.79 26.57 5.14
C LEU A 365 2.76 26.57 3.93
N PHE A 366 3.59 27.62 3.81
CA PHE A 366 4.53 27.72 2.69
C PHE A 366 5.59 26.61 2.67
N PRO A 367 6.31 26.34 3.76
CA PRO A 367 7.27 25.22 3.76
C PRO A 367 6.58 23.85 3.58
N SER A 368 5.34 23.69 4.06
CA SER A 368 4.60 22.44 3.84
C SER A 368 4.27 22.22 2.37
N ILE A 369 3.78 23.22 1.66
CA ILE A 369 3.51 23.15 0.23
C ILE A 369 4.81 22.91 -0.55
N TYR A 370 5.86 23.67 -0.23
CA TYR A 370 7.15 23.54 -0.92
C TYR A 370 7.74 22.14 -0.75
N GLY A 371 7.85 21.64 0.50
CA GLY A 371 8.41 20.32 0.77
C GLY A 371 7.58 19.20 0.18
N ASN A 372 6.23 19.28 0.26
CA ASN A 372 5.34 18.28 -0.34
C ASN A 372 5.56 18.16 -1.86
N ASN A 373 5.73 19.28 -2.56
CA ASN A 373 5.90 19.28 -4.02
C ASN A 373 7.31 18.88 -4.48
N HIS A 374 8.29 18.81 -3.57
CA HIS A 374 9.69 18.44 -3.87
C HIS A 374 10.11 17.14 -3.18
N THR A 375 9.19 16.43 -2.54
CA THR A 375 9.48 15.11 -1.97
C THR A 375 9.76 14.13 -3.09
N GLN A 376 10.91 13.49 -3.05
CA GLN A 376 11.33 12.50 -4.03
C GLN A 376 10.59 11.18 -3.83
N ILE A 377 10.20 10.58 -4.95
CA ILE A 377 9.52 9.28 -5.01
C ILE A 377 10.43 8.31 -5.77
N TYR A 378 10.55 7.09 -5.28
CA TYR A 378 11.24 6.03 -6.00
C TYR A 378 10.29 4.90 -6.38
N TYR A 379 10.57 4.23 -7.51
CA TYR A 379 9.72 3.20 -8.12
C TYR A 379 10.36 1.82 -8.10
N ASN A 380 11.67 1.71 -7.82
CA ASN A 380 12.37 0.45 -7.78
C ASN A 380 11.87 -0.44 -6.62
N ILE A 381 11.24 -1.57 -6.96
CA ILE A 381 10.63 -2.50 -5.99
C ILE A 381 11.70 -3.23 -5.19
N ALA A 382 12.79 -3.66 -5.82
CA ALA A 382 13.89 -4.39 -5.16
C ALA A 382 14.54 -3.54 -4.06
N ARG A 383 14.65 -2.22 -4.26
CA ARG A 383 15.15 -1.27 -3.26
C ARG A 383 14.32 -1.27 -1.96
N SER A 384 13.06 -1.70 -2.02
CA SER A 384 12.20 -1.76 -0.83
C SER A 384 12.52 -2.90 0.13
N LEU A 385 13.45 -3.77 -0.24
CA LEU A 385 13.93 -4.90 0.55
C LEU A 385 15.31 -4.62 1.15
N PRO A 386 15.68 -5.25 2.28
CA PRO A 386 17.03 -5.17 2.83
C PRO A 386 18.10 -5.59 1.82
N ALA A 387 19.20 -4.83 1.75
CA ALA A 387 20.34 -5.16 0.87
C ALA A 387 20.98 -6.52 1.16
N THR A 388 20.70 -7.12 2.33
CA THR A 388 21.24 -8.41 2.76
C THR A 388 20.42 -9.62 2.29
N LEU A 389 19.29 -9.40 1.61
CA LEU A 389 18.50 -10.50 1.06
C LEU A 389 19.13 -11.05 -0.22
N ASP A 390 18.91 -12.34 -0.44
CA ASP A 390 19.53 -13.09 -1.54
C ASP A 390 19.30 -12.44 -2.90
N CYS A 391 18.09 -11.91 -3.16
CA CYS A 391 17.78 -11.23 -4.41
C CYS A 391 18.62 -9.97 -4.63
N ASN A 392 18.83 -9.15 -3.59
CA ASN A 392 19.62 -7.92 -3.71
C ASN A 392 21.11 -8.22 -3.83
N VAL A 393 21.62 -9.17 -3.01
CA VAL A 393 23.01 -9.63 -3.12
C VAL A 393 23.29 -10.18 -4.52
N ALA A 394 22.37 -10.98 -5.07
CA ALA A 394 22.52 -11.52 -6.41
C ALA A 394 22.45 -10.44 -7.51
N ASN A 395 21.54 -9.48 -7.41
CA ASN A 395 21.45 -8.38 -8.37
C ASN A 395 22.69 -7.49 -8.32
N ASP A 396 23.25 -7.23 -7.15
CA ASP A 396 24.50 -6.50 -6.98
C ASP A 396 25.68 -7.27 -7.61
N GLU A 397 25.70 -8.61 -7.50
CA GLU A 397 26.74 -9.45 -8.08
C GLU A 397 26.63 -9.50 -9.61
N VAL A 398 25.42 -9.62 -10.19
CA VAL A 398 25.19 -9.50 -11.64
C VAL A 398 25.75 -8.17 -12.16
N LYS A 399 25.46 -7.08 -11.45
CA LYS A 399 25.96 -5.76 -11.80
C LYS A 399 27.48 -5.65 -11.67
N ALA A 400 28.05 -6.17 -10.59
CA ALA A 400 29.49 -6.10 -10.34
C ALA A 400 30.30 -6.90 -11.37
N GLN A 401 29.83 -8.10 -11.73
CA GLN A 401 30.55 -9.00 -12.62
C GLN A 401 30.31 -8.67 -14.10
N PHE A 402 29.08 -8.36 -14.50
CA PHE A 402 28.71 -8.23 -15.91
C PHE A 402 28.41 -6.79 -16.34
N ASP A 403 28.40 -5.82 -15.43
CA ASP A 403 28.00 -4.44 -15.70
C ASP A 403 26.60 -4.35 -16.35
N VAL A 404 25.72 -5.29 -15.98
CA VAL A 404 24.34 -5.41 -16.43
C VAL A 404 23.43 -5.20 -15.22
N SER A 405 22.56 -4.21 -15.32
CA SER A 405 21.58 -3.93 -14.29
C SER A 405 20.16 -4.31 -14.73
N ASN A 406 19.92 -4.37 -16.03
CA ASN A 406 18.63 -4.69 -16.63
C ASN A 406 18.78 -5.40 -17.96
N MET A 407 17.74 -6.16 -18.30
CA MET A 407 17.56 -6.75 -19.61
C MET A 407 16.20 -6.33 -20.18
N HIS A 408 16.21 -5.69 -21.33
CA HIS A 408 15.00 -5.40 -22.10
C HIS A 408 14.82 -6.46 -23.17
N ILE A 409 13.59 -6.76 -23.50
CA ILE A 409 13.22 -7.67 -24.59
C ILE A 409 12.54 -6.82 -25.66
N VAL A 410 13.07 -6.85 -26.86
CA VAL A 410 12.46 -6.26 -28.05
C VAL A 410 11.69 -7.36 -28.76
N MET A 411 10.39 -7.19 -28.89
CA MET A 411 9.50 -8.08 -29.62
C MET A 411 9.17 -7.43 -30.97
N MET A 412 9.44 -8.10 -32.06
CA MET A 412 9.28 -7.58 -33.42
C MET A 412 8.57 -8.60 -34.31
N ASP A 413 7.94 -8.13 -35.37
CA ASP A 413 7.30 -9.00 -36.39
C ASP A 413 8.32 -10.01 -36.96
N ARG A 414 7.95 -11.31 -36.91
CA ARG A 414 8.77 -12.37 -37.47
C ARG A 414 9.06 -12.19 -38.95
N ASP A 415 8.09 -11.71 -39.74
CA ASP A 415 8.16 -11.60 -41.17
C ASP A 415 8.88 -10.33 -41.64
N MET A 416 9.36 -9.47 -40.73
CA MET A 416 10.17 -8.31 -41.06
C MET A 416 11.45 -8.72 -41.83
N ASP A 417 11.81 -7.95 -42.83
CA ASP A 417 13.07 -8.19 -43.62
C ASP A 417 14.31 -8.26 -42.73
N SER A 418 15.11 -9.31 -42.90
CA SER A 418 16.31 -9.57 -42.07
C SER A 418 17.33 -8.42 -42.08
N LYS A 419 17.41 -7.63 -43.21
CA LYS A 419 18.28 -6.44 -43.26
C LYS A 419 17.74 -5.30 -42.39
N GLN A 420 16.40 -5.17 -42.31
CA GLN A 420 15.76 -4.18 -41.45
C GLN A 420 15.93 -4.56 -40.00
N LYS A 421 15.72 -5.84 -39.61
CA LYS A 421 15.98 -6.35 -38.26
C LYS A 421 17.42 -6.06 -37.83
N LYS A 422 18.39 -6.41 -38.66
CA LYS A 422 19.82 -6.17 -38.39
C LYS A 422 20.10 -4.69 -38.16
N LYS A 423 19.60 -3.81 -39.08
CA LYS A 423 19.80 -2.37 -38.95
C LYS A 423 19.17 -1.79 -37.70
N MET A 424 17.94 -2.22 -37.36
CA MET A 424 17.25 -1.84 -36.12
C MET A 424 18.09 -2.22 -34.92
N MET A 425 18.60 -3.46 -34.85
CA MET A 425 19.41 -3.92 -33.74
C MET A 425 20.78 -3.21 -33.66
N GLU A 426 21.37 -2.83 -34.78
CA GLU A 426 22.55 -1.99 -34.78
C GLU A 426 22.28 -0.58 -34.24
N GLU A 427 21.15 0.02 -34.59
CA GLU A 427 20.74 1.32 -34.07
C GLU A 427 20.43 1.24 -32.55
N ILE A 428 19.75 0.18 -32.08
CA ILE A 428 19.51 -0.08 -30.68
C ILE A 428 20.83 -0.27 -29.91
N GLY A 429 21.77 -1.03 -30.46
CA GLY A 429 23.08 -1.24 -29.85
C GLY A 429 23.92 0.05 -29.69
N ASN A 430 23.59 1.11 -30.42
CA ASN A 430 24.23 2.42 -30.30
C ASN A 430 23.51 3.37 -29.32
N VAL A 431 22.40 2.95 -28.75
CA VAL A 431 21.71 3.73 -27.70
C VAL A 431 22.58 3.77 -26.43
N LYS A 432 22.68 4.94 -25.85
CA LYS A 432 23.50 5.16 -24.66
C LYS A 432 23.09 4.20 -23.52
N GLY A 433 24.06 3.54 -22.92
CA GLY A 433 23.85 2.60 -21.83
C GLY A 433 23.46 1.16 -22.23
N VAL A 434 23.30 0.91 -23.54
CA VAL A 434 23.17 -0.46 -24.04
C VAL A 434 24.57 -1.11 -24.10
N LYS A 435 24.70 -2.27 -23.44
CA LYS A 435 25.97 -3.04 -23.37
C LYS A 435 26.07 -4.08 -24.48
N SER A 436 24.99 -4.84 -24.65
CA SER A 436 24.93 -5.89 -25.66
C SER A 436 23.53 -6.07 -26.22
N THR A 437 23.46 -6.60 -27.43
CA THR A 437 22.19 -7.01 -28.06
C THR A 437 22.35 -8.44 -28.55
N ILE A 438 21.41 -9.30 -28.17
CA ILE A 438 21.33 -10.70 -28.59
C ILE A 438 20.05 -10.86 -29.39
N SER A 439 20.17 -11.23 -30.65
CA SER A 439 19.05 -11.49 -31.56
C SER A 439 19.43 -12.64 -32.49
N MET A 440 18.46 -13.21 -33.17
CA MET A 440 18.72 -14.25 -34.17
C MET A 440 19.80 -13.81 -35.16
N SER A 441 19.72 -12.57 -35.62
CA SER A 441 20.71 -12.00 -36.59
C SER A 441 22.11 -11.78 -35.99
N SER A 442 22.24 -11.67 -34.66
CA SER A 442 23.55 -11.52 -34.00
C SER A 442 24.21 -12.86 -33.69
N LEU A 443 23.42 -13.93 -33.53
CA LEU A 443 23.89 -15.30 -33.37
C LEU A 443 24.36 -15.87 -34.70
N LEU A 444 23.68 -15.52 -35.78
CA LEU A 444 24.05 -15.87 -37.14
C LEU A 444 25.05 -14.82 -37.67
N GLY A 445 26.29 -15.12 -37.73
CA GLY A 445 27.18 -14.30 -38.59
C GLY A 445 26.59 -14.21 -40.02
N PRO A 446 27.09 -13.30 -40.89
CA PRO A 446 26.49 -13.04 -42.19
C PRO A 446 26.47 -14.24 -43.18
N THR A 447 26.97 -15.38 -42.77
CA THR A 447 27.18 -16.58 -43.59
C THR A 447 26.52 -17.87 -43.08
N ILE A 448 25.87 -17.86 -41.93
CA ILE A 448 25.23 -19.05 -41.35
C ILE A 448 23.73 -19.03 -41.69
N PRO A 449 23.20 -20.03 -42.40
CA PRO A 449 21.74 -20.16 -42.63
C PRO A 449 20.98 -20.36 -41.32
N GLU A 450 19.79 -19.78 -41.19
CA GLU A 450 18.88 -19.96 -40.03
C GLU A 450 18.60 -21.43 -39.69
N SER A 451 18.65 -22.32 -40.68
CA SER A 451 18.48 -23.77 -40.52
C SER A 451 19.59 -24.47 -39.71
N MET A 452 20.70 -23.78 -39.42
CA MET A 452 21.81 -24.32 -38.63
C MET A 452 21.70 -23.95 -37.13
N ILE A 453 20.72 -23.13 -36.74
CA ILE A 453 20.47 -22.81 -35.35
C ILE A 453 19.80 -24.02 -34.68
N PRO A 454 20.25 -24.44 -33.49
CA PRO A 454 19.57 -25.44 -32.68
C PRO A 454 18.08 -25.09 -32.52
N GLU A 455 17.22 -26.09 -32.57
CA GLU A 455 15.77 -25.87 -32.56
C GLU A 455 15.31 -25.27 -31.22
N ASN A 456 15.97 -25.60 -30.09
CA ASN A 456 15.76 -24.98 -28.78
C ASN A 456 15.99 -23.46 -28.80
N LEU A 457 17.12 -22.98 -29.30
CA LEU A 457 17.39 -21.54 -29.43
C LEU A 457 16.45 -20.83 -30.40
N ARG A 458 16.03 -21.55 -31.46
CA ARG A 458 15.10 -20.98 -32.44
C ARG A 458 13.71 -20.82 -31.83
N SER A 459 13.17 -21.85 -31.16
CA SER A 459 11.84 -21.81 -30.51
C SER A 459 11.78 -20.79 -29.38
N MET A 460 12.91 -20.48 -28.78
CA MET A 460 13.03 -19.46 -27.73
C MET A 460 13.01 -18.04 -28.28
N LEU A 461 13.59 -17.81 -29.46
CA LEU A 461 13.69 -16.48 -30.04
C LEU A 461 12.59 -16.19 -31.08
N GLN A 462 11.89 -17.19 -31.58
CA GLN A 462 10.84 -17.02 -32.59
C GLN A 462 9.60 -17.82 -32.24
N SER A 463 8.45 -17.17 -32.31
CA SER A 463 7.11 -17.77 -32.33
C SER A 463 6.57 -17.78 -33.77
N ASP A 464 5.27 -18.07 -33.89
CA ASP A 464 4.58 -18.00 -35.20
C ASP A 464 4.45 -16.56 -35.70
N GLU A 465 4.31 -15.57 -34.82
CA GLU A 465 4.07 -14.15 -35.15
C GLU A 465 5.25 -13.24 -34.83
N TYR A 466 6.05 -13.54 -33.80
CA TYR A 466 7.06 -12.63 -33.27
C TYR A 466 8.48 -13.22 -33.27
N GLU A 467 9.45 -12.32 -33.26
CA GLU A 467 10.87 -12.60 -32.98
C GLU A 467 11.33 -11.74 -31.81
N LEU A 468 12.06 -12.36 -30.86
CA LEU A 468 12.61 -11.70 -29.69
C LEU A 468 14.06 -11.32 -29.87
N ALA A 469 14.43 -10.17 -29.30
CA ALA A 469 15.84 -9.79 -29.13
C ALA A 469 16.04 -9.27 -27.69
N PHE A 470 17.13 -9.68 -27.07
CA PHE A 470 17.51 -9.25 -25.72
C PHE A 470 18.49 -8.08 -25.80
N VAL A 471 18.25 -7.07 -24.98
CA VAL A 471 19.06 -5.84 -24.92
C VAL A 471 19.50 -5.63 -23.48
N SER A 472 20.80 -5.81 -23.20
CA SER A 472 21.37 -5.60 -21.86
C SER A 472 21.65 -4.12 -21.63
N SER A 473 21.26 -3.61 -20.45
CA SER A 473 21.45 -2.22 -20.02
C SER A 473 22.31 -2.11 -18.77
N GLU A 474 23.19 -1.09 -18.74
CA GLU A 474 23.95 -0.74 -17.54
C GLU A 474 23.15 0.05 -16.51
N TYR A 475 22.00 0.61 -16.90
CA TYR A 475 21.20 1.47 -16.04
C TYR A 475 20.28 0.65 -15.13
N GLU A 476 20.15 1.10 -13.87
CA GLU A 476 19.24 0.47 -12.90
C GLU A 476 17.78 0.76 -13.25
N SER A 477 16.89 -0.18 -12.87
CA SER A 477 15.45 -0.02 -13.01
C SER A 477 14.96 1.25 -12.33
N ALA A 478 13.96 1.90 -12.93
CA ALA A 478 13.28 3.08 -12.41
C ALA A 478 14.19 4.30 -12.19
N THR A 479 15.24 4.45 -12.99
CA THR A 479 16.04 5.66 -13.09
C THR A 479 15.65 6.49 -14.32
N ASP A 480 15.94 7.80 -14.30
CA ASP A 480 15.66 8.67 -15.45
C ASP A 480 16.46 8.22 -16.69
N GLU A 481 17.70 7.75 -16.48
CA GLU A 481 18.58 7.26 -17.54
C GLU A 481 17.98 6.03 -18.25
N VAL A 482 17.48 5.04 -17.50
CA VAL A 482 16.86 3.85 -18.12
C VAL A 482 15.53 4.21 -18.79
N ASN A 483 14.77 5.14 -18.22
CA ASN A 483 13.51 5.59 -18.81
C ASN A 483 13.73 6.31 -20.15
N GLU A 484 14.77 7.14 -20.25
CA GLU A 484 15.17 7.76 -21.52
C GLU A 484 15.70 6.72 -22.53
N GLN A 485 16.46 5.73 -22.06
CA GLN A 485 16.94 4.61 -22.89
C GLN A 485 15.77 3.81 -23.47
N VAL A 486 14.80 3.41 -22.63
CA VAL A 486 13.60 2.67 -23.06
C VAL A 486 12.82 3.48 -24.10
N LYS A 487 12.61 4.79 -23.88
CA LYS A 487 11.97 5.68 -24.88
C LYS A 487 12.72 5.74 -26.20
N ALA A 488 14.06 5.77 -26.14
CA ALA A 488 14.89 5.80 -27.34
C ALA A 488 14.83 4.48 -28.11
N ILE A 489 14.87 3.35 -27.42
CA ILE A 489 14.75 2.01 -28.00
C ILE A 489 13.35 1.85 -28.62
N ASP A 490 12.28 2.18 -27.87
CA ASP A 490 10.90 2.09 -28.36
C ASP A 490 10.70 2.92 -29.65
N LYS A 491 11.22 4.15 -29.66
CA LYS A 491 11.17 4.99 -30.86
C LYS A 491 11.87 4.37 -32.06
N ILE A 492 12.99 3.67 -31.84
CA ILE A 492 13.70 2.96 -32.92
C ILE A 492 12.82 1.79 -33.38
N VAL A 493 12.33 0.95 -32.45
CA VAL A 493 11.48 -0.20 -32.76
C VAL A 493 10.27 0.26 -33.58
N LYS A 494 9.51 1.25 -33.10
CA LYS A 494 8.33 1.80 -33.79
C LYS A 494 8.60 2.41 -35.15
N SER A 495 9.86 2.79 -35.45
CA SER A 495 10.23 3.30 -36.77
C SER A 495 10.39 2.21 -37.84
N TYR A 496 10.65 0.97 -37.41
CA TYR A 496 10.78 -0.21 -38.25
C TYR A 496 9.53 -1.09 -38.22
N ASP A 497 8.96 -1.26 -37.04
CA ASP A 497 7.78 -2.05 -36.78
C ASP A 497 6.82 -1.27 -35.85
N LYS A 498 5.63 -0.90 -36.36
CA LYS A 498 4.63 -0.13 -35.58
C LYS A 498 4.02 -0.93 -34.46
N ASP A 499 3.94 -2.24 -34.62
CA ASP A 499 3.36 -3.15 -33.64
C ASP A 499 4.43 -3.80 -32.74
N GLY A 500 5.72 -3.58 -33.06
CA GLY A 500 6.84 -4.03 -32.24
C GLY A 500 6.84 -3.40 -30.86
N MET A 501 7.25 -4.13 -29.83
CA MET A 501 7.16 -3.75 -28.42
C MET A 501 8.50 -3.85 -27.72
N VAL A 502 8.69 -2.99 -26.69
CA VAL A 502 9.84 -3.07 -25.77
C VAL A 502 9.30 -3.46 -24.39
N ILE A 503 9.67 -4.64 -23.92
CA ILE A 503 9.12 -5.25 -22.72
C ILE A 503 10.22 -5.66 -21.75
N GLY A 504 9.86 -6.06 -20.54
CA GLY A 504 10.77 -6.43 -19.47
C GLY A 504 10.60 -5.54 -18.24
N GLU A 505 11.46 -5.74 -17.24
CA GLU A 505 11.33 -5.09 -15.94
C GLU A 505 11.36 -3.56 -15.99
N ALA A 506 12.39 -2.98 -16.65
CA ALA A 506 12.53 -1.53 -16.67
C ALA A 506 11.45 -0.83 -17.53
N PRO A 507 11.02 -1.34 -18.69
CA PRO A 507 9.83 -0.83 -19.38
C PRO A 507 8.54 -0.89 -18.53
N LEU A 508 8.29 -1.99 -17.81
CA LEU A 508 7.16 -2.11 -16.89
C LEU A 508 7.23 -1.10 -15.74
N MET A 509 8.41 -0.89 -15.15
CA MET A 509 8.60 0.11 -14.11
C MET A 509 8.44 1.55 -14.62
N LYS A 510 8.82 1.80 -15.87
CA LYS A 510 8.56 3.10 -16.52
C LYS A 510 7.06 3.33 -16.68
N ASP A 511 6.32 2.34 -17.18
CA ASP A 511 4.88 2.42 -17.31
C ASP A 511 4.19 2.57 -15.93
N LEU A 512 4.69 1.88 -14.90
CA LEU A 512 4.26 2.06 -13.53
C LEU A 512 4.44 3.52 -13.07
N GLN A 513 5.56 4.14 -13.36
CA GLN A 513 5.82 5.55 -13.04
C GLN A 513 4.83 6.46 -13.77
N ASP A 514 4.69 6.31 -15.08
CA ASP A 514 3.78 7.13 -15.90
C ASP A 514 2.31 7.02 -15.43
N VAL A 515 1.85 5.81 -15.10
CA VAL A 515 0.49 5.54 -14.57
C VAL A 515 0.30 6.16 -13.19
N THR A 516 1.26 5.94 -12.29
CA THR A 516 1.10 6.38 -10.90
C THR A 516 1.24 7.89 -10.72
N ASP A 517 2.03 8.56 -11.56
CA ASP A 517 2.12 10.03 -11.56
C ASP A 517 0.78 10.69 -11.97
N ALA A 518 0.09 10.12 -12.96
CA ALA A 518 -1.24 10.56 -13.34
C ALA A 518 -2.28 10.26 -12.25
N ASP A 519 -2.19 9.09 -11.65
CA ASP A 519 -3.10 8.61 -10.61
C ASP A 519 -3.00 9.44 -9.32
N LEU A 520 -1.80 9.90 -8.93
CA LEU A 520 -1.58 10.78 -7.77
C LEU A 520 -2.48 12.04 -7.84
N VAL A 521 -2.54 12.68 -9.01
CA VAL A 521 -3.36 13.88 -9.19
C VAL A 521 -4.85 13.54 -9.12
N ASN A 522 -5.26 12.49 -9.81
CA ASN A 522 -6.67 12.08 -9.90
C ASN A 522 -7.25 11.69 -8.53
N VAL A 523 -6.51 10.91 -7.74
CA VAL A 523 -6.96 10.48 -6.40
C VAL A 523 -7.09 11.65 -5.44
N ASN A 524 -6.12 12.56 -5.44
CA ASN A 524 -6.17 13.73 -4.56
C ASN A 524 -7.38 14.60 -4.87
N VAL A 525 -7.62 14.92 -6.14
CA VAL A 525 -8.79 15.73 -6.56
C VAL A 525 -10.10 15.04 -6.19
N LEU A 526 -10.21 13.73 -6.43
CA LEU A 526 -11.43 12.98 -6.15
C LEU A 526 -11.69 12.84 -4.66
N SER A 527 -10.65 12.50 -3.87
CA SER A 527 -10.76 12.36 -2.41
C SER A 527 -11.21 13.65 -1.75
N ILE A 528 -10.56 14.77 -2.11
CA ILE A 528 -10.92 16.10 -1.63
C ILE A 528 -12.36 16.45 -2.04
N GLY A 529 -12.73 16.22 -3.30
CA GLY A 529 -14.08 16.48 -3.81
C GLY A 529 -15.16 15.66 -3.12
N ALA A 530 -14.93 14.36 -2.93
CA ALA A 530 -15.86 13.47 -2.25
C ALA A 530 -16.09 13.89 -0.79
N ILE A 531 -15.01 14.14 -0.05
CA ILE A 531 -15.10 14.57 1.36
C ILE A 531 -15.72 15.95 1.48
N PHE A 532 -15.40 16.87 0.56
CA PHE A 532 -16.04 18.18 0.49
C PHE A 532 -17.57 18.06 0.37
N ILE A 533 -18.06 17.24 -0.56
CA ILE A 533 -19.49 17.00 -0.77
C ILE A 533 -20.13 16.37 0.47
N ILE A 534 -19.49 15.38 1.07
CA ILE A 534 -20.02 14.70 2.27
C ILE A 534 -20.14 15.68 3.43
N ILE A 535 -19.11 16.47 3.71
CA ILE A 535 -19.14 17.48 4.77
C ILE A 535 -20.22 18.53 4.50
N LEU A 536 -20.39 18.95 3.23
CA LEU A 536 -21.44 19.87 2.81
C LEU A 536 -22.83 19.33 3.14
N LEU A 537 -23.06 18.05 2.86
CA LEU A 537 -24.34 17.37 3.13
C LEU A 537 -24.59 17.18 4.64
N ILE A 538 -23.57 16.77 5.40
CA ILE A 538 -23.67 16.54 6.86
C ILE A 538 -24.01 17.84 7.59
N PHE A 539 -23.27 18.91 7.33
CA PHE A 539 -23.42 20.17 8.06
C PHE A 539 -24.37 21.17 7.39
N LYS A 540 -24.79 20.89 6.16
CA LYS A 540 -25.63 21.80 5.34
C LYS A 540 -25.03 23.21 5.29
N SER A 541 -23.73 23.28 5.04
CA SER A 541 -22.90 24.47 5.09
C SER A 541 -21.94 24.49 3.91
N ILE A 542 -21.76 25.63 3.28
CA ILE A 542 -20.79 25.81 2.19
C ILE A 542 -19.39 26.14 2.73
N SER A 543 -19.32 26.90 3.81
CA SER A 543 -18.02 27.34 4.37
C SER A 543 -17.31 26.28 5.20
N LEU A 544 -18.05 25.40 5.90
CA LEU A 544 -17.43 24.35 6.74
C LEU A 544 -16.59 23.37 5.93
N PRO A 545 -17.04 22.84 4.76
CA PRO A 545 -16.19 21.99 3.94
C PRO A 545 -14.86 22.65 3.57
N ILE A 546 -14.90 23.92 3.16
CA ILE A 546 -13.68 24.69 2.80
C ILE A 546 -12.71 24.76 3.97
N ILE A 547 -13.23 25.10 5.17
CA ILE A 547 -12.39 25.24 6.36
C ILE A 547 -11.83 23.90 6.82
N LEU A 548 -12.67 22.85 6.86
CA LEU A 548 -12.24 21.54 7.35
C LEU A 548 -11.25 20.90 6.41
N VAL A 549 -11.54 20.90 5.11
CA VAL A 549 -10.63 20.34 4.09
C VAL A 549 -9.30 21.11 4.10
N ALA A 550 -9.30 22.45 4.16
CA ALA A 550 -8.07 23.23 4.21
C ALA A 550 -7.19 22.89 5.43
N VAL A 551 -7.79 22.65 6.60
CA VAL A 551 -7.08 22.28 7.83
C VAL A 551 -6.50 20.87 7.72
N ILE A 552 -7.23 19.93 7.14
CA ILE A 552 -6.80 18.53 6.99
C ILE A 552 -5.73 18.42 5.90
N GLU A 553 -5.93 19.06 4.75
CA GLU A 553 -4.94 19.10 3.67
C GLU A 553 -3.62 19.72 4.13
N PHE A 554 -3.69 20.77 4.95
CA PHE A 554 -2.48 21.31 5.57
C PHE A 554 -1.75 20.27 6.44
N ALA A 555 -2.47 19.44 7.19
CA ALA A 555 -1.86 18.37 7.99
C ALA A 555 -1.22 17.30 7.10
N ILE A 556 -1.85 16.96 5.97
CA ILE A 556 -1.32 16.01 4.98
C ILE A 556 -0.06 16.58 4.33
N MET A 557 -0.11 17.83 3.82
CA MET A 557 1.04 18.50 3.21
C MET A 557 2.21 18.62 4.19
N LEU A 558 1.93 18.93 5.46
CA LEU A 558 2.97 19.00 6.49
C LEU A 558 3.62 17.63 6.74
N ASN A 559 2.82 16.56 6.75
CA ASN A 559 3.30 15.20 6.87
C ASN A 559 4.18 14.79 5.66
N MET A 560 3.72 15.07 4.46
CA MET A 560 4.43 14.74 3.21
C MET A 560 5.66 15.61 2.95
N ALA A 561 5.75 16.79 3.55
CA ALA A 561 6.91 17.69 3.42
C ALA A 561 8.11 17.22 4.25
N ILE A 562 7.89 16.50 5.35
CA ILE A 562 8.98 16.10 6.27
C ILE A 562 10.06 15.26 5.57
N PRO A 563 9.75 14.24 4.72
CA PRO A 563 10.76 13.47 4.00
C PRO A 563 11.69 14.35 3.16
N TYR A 564 11.15 15.36 2.46
CA TYR A 564 11.98 16.32 1.71
C TYR A 564 13.05 16.98 2.58
N TYR A 565 12.64 17.50 3.75
CA TYR A 565 13.57 18.16 4.67
C TYR A 565 14.55 17.20 5.37
N GLN A 566 14.25 15.91 5.37
CA GLN A 566 15.12 14.85 5.87
C GLN A 566 16.02 14.24 4.78
N GLY A 567 15.83 14.61 3.50
CA GLY A 567 16.55 14.01 2.38
C GLY A 567 16.19 12.54 2.14
N ILE A 568 14.95 12.14 2.48
CA ILE A 568 14.44 10.76 2.35
C ILE A 568 13.52 10.70 1.14
N SER A 569 13.74 9.72 0.25
CA SER A 569 12.83 9.39 -0.83
C SER A 569 11.75 8.44 -0.32
N LEU A 570 10.52 8.57 -0.84
CA LEU A 570 9.39 7.71 -0.47
C LEU A 570 9.11 6.66 -1.56
N PRO A 571 8.71 5.43 -1.21
CA PRO A 571 8.21 4.49 -2.20
C PRO A 571 6.90 5.00 -2.81
N PHE A 572 6.71 4.77 -4.10
CA PHE A 572 5.56 5.27 -4.88
C PHE A 572 4.21 4.88 -4.26
N VAL A 573 4.07 3.64 -3.77
CA VAL A 573 2.84 3.17 -3.13
C VAL A 573 2.46 4.04 -1.94
N ALA A 574 3.44 4.43 -1.10
CA ALA A 574 3.18 5.26 0.06
C ALA A 574 2.65 6.65 -0.35
N SER A 575 3.20 7.24 -1.40
CA SER A 575 2.78 8.55 -1.90
C SER A 575 1.36 8.54 -2.44
N ILE A 576 0.98 7.48 -3.16
CA ILE A 576 -0.36 7.36 -3.77
C ILE A 576 -1.45 7.19 -2.71
N VAL A 577 -1.21 6.35 -1.71
CA VAL A 577 -2.27 5.96 -0.78
C VAL A 577 -2.40 6.89 0.42
N ILE A 578 -1.32 7.60 0.81
CA ILE A 578 -1.30 8.35 2.08
C ILE A 578 -2.33 9.49 2.10
N GLY A 579 -2.47 10.23 0.99
CA GLY A 579 -3.41 11.35 0.88
C GLY A 579 -4.85 10.90 1.17
N ALA A 580 -5.33 9.90 0.46
CA ALA A 580 -6.69 9.38 0.62
C ALA A 580 -6.91 8.71 1.98
N ILE A 581 -5.95 7.91 2.46
CA ILE A 581 -6.05 7.22 3.75
C ILE A 581 -6.02 8.22 4.91
N GLN A 582 -5.05 9.12 4.94
CA GLN A 582 -4.94 10.11 6.01
C GLN A 582 -6.15 11.04 6.01
N LEU A 583 -6.60 11.51 4.83
CA LEU A 583 -7.80 12.33 4.70
C LEU A 583 -9.02 11.59 5.25
N GLY A 584 -9.25 10.34 4.83
CA GLY A 584 -10.38 9.52 5.29
C GLY A 584 -10.34 9.20 6.78
N ALA A 585 -9.16 8.87 7.33
CA ALA A 585 -9.00 8.44 8.72
C ALA A 585 -8.98 9.60 9.73
N THR A 586 -8.62 10.83 9.33
CA THR A 586 -8.41 11.94 10.27
C THR A 586 -9.47 13.04 10.17
N VAL A 587 -10.29 13.04 9.12
CA VAL A 587 -11.43 13.97 8.99
C VAL A 587 -12.40 13.88 10.16
N ASP A 588 -12.50 12.72 10.78
CA ASP A 588 -13.37 12.41 11.91
C ASP A 588 -13.09 13.29 13.12
N TYR A 589 -11.83 13.64 13.37
CA TYR A 589 -11.44 14.58 14.43
C TYR A 589 -12.07 15.97 14.24
N ALA A 590 -12.03 16.44 12.99
CA ALA A 590 -12.60 17.73 12.63
C ALA A 590 -14.15 17.69 12.67
N ILE A 591 -14.76 16.62 12.19
CA ILE A 591 -16.22 16.43 12.24
C ILE A 591 -16.72 16.38 13.67
N LEU A 592 -16.03 15.67 14.58
CA LEU A 592 -16.39 15.58 15.98
C LEU A 592 -16.44 16.96 16.65
N MET A 593 -15.37 17.74 16.51
CA MET A 593 -15.30 19.09 17.09
C MET A 593 -16.32 20.03 16.46
N THR A 594 -16.52 19.96 15.15
CA THR A 594 -17.52 20.78 14.43
C THR A 594 -18.93 20.47 14.85
N THR A 595 -19.27 19.18 15.04
CA THR A 595 -20.60 18.76 15.50
C THR A 595 -20.89 19.27 16.91
N ARG A 596 -19.91 19.23 17.81
CA ARG A 596 -20.05 19.80 19.17
C ARG A 596 -20.21 21.33 19.10
N TYR A 597 -19.40 22.00 18.29
CA TYR A 597 -19.50 23.45 18.10
C TYR A 597 -20.87 23.85 17.54
N GLN A 598 -21.38 23.15 16.50
CA GLN A 598 -22.72 23.39 15.96
C GLN A 598 -23.82 23.24 17.01
N LYS A 599 -23.74 22.17 17.82
CA LYS A 599 -24.71 21.91 18.89
C LYS A 599 -24.75 23.05 19.92
N GLU A 600 -23.59 23.55 20.35
CA GLU A 600 -23.53 24.64 21.33
C GLU A 600 -24.01 25.98 20.76
N ARG A 601 -23.75 26.24 19.45
CA ARG A 601 -24.33 27.41 18.76
C ARG A 601 -25.86 27.29 18.63
N GLN A 602 -26.39 26.09 18.38
CA GLN A 602 -27.85 25.83 18.37
C GLN A 602 -28.48 26.01 19.76
N ASN A 603 -27.74 25.71 20.82
CA ASN A 603 -28.18 25.96 22.20
C ASN A 603 -28.18 27.46 22.57
N GLY A 604 -27.76 28.36 21.68
CA GLY A 604 -27.76 29.80 21.87
C GLY A 604 -26.51 30.34 22.56
N LYS A 605 -25.45 29.53 22.74
CA LYS A 605 -24.19 30.01 23.31
C LYS A 605 -23.49 30.99 22.35
N ASP A 606 -22.73 31.93 22.91
CA ASP A 606 -21.90 32.82 22.12
C ASP A 606 -20.76 32.07 21.45
N LYS A 607 -20.03 32.68 20.49
CA LYS A 607 -18.98 31.98 19.74
C LYS A 607 -17.83 31.51 20.62
N LYS A 608 -17.39 32.32 21.60
CA LYS A 608 -16.26 31.97 22.47
C LYS A 608 -16.62 30.82 23.40
N GLU A 609 -17.79 30.89 24.02
CA GLU A 609 -18.30 29.86 24.91
C GLU A 609 -18.55 28.56 24.15
N ALA A 610 -19.20 28.62 22.99
CA ALA A 610 -19.49 27.45 22.17
C ALA A 610 -18.22 26.73 21.71
N ILE A 611 -17.20 27.47 21.23
CA ILE A 611 -15.92 26.91 20.82
C ILE A 611 -15.14 26.34 22.02
N SER A 612 -15.12 27.04 23.15
CA SER A 612 -14.46 26.56 24.36
C SER A 612 -15.07 25.24 24.86
N ILE A 613 -16.39 25.13 24.88
CA ILE A 613 -17.08 23.89 25.28
C ILE A 613 -16.80 22.79 24.27
N ALA A 614 -16.95 23.07 22.98
CA ALA A 614 -16.70 22.09 21.93
C ALA A 614 -15.27 21.54 21.97
N HIS A 615 -14.30 22.43 22.11
CA HIS A 615 -12.88 22.05 22.22
C HIS A 615 -12.60 21.21 23.45
N LYS A 616 -13.04 21.66 24.64
CA LYS A 616 -12.85 20.96 25.93
C LYS A 616 -13.45 19.55 25.89
N THR A 617 -14.63 19.41 25.28
CA THR A 617 -15.36 18.11 25.26
C THR A 617 -14.87 17.16 24.17
N SER A 618 -14.31 17.67 23.06
CA SER A 618 -13.81 16.84 21.96
C SER A 618 -12.34 16.45 22.09
N MET A 619 -11.52 17.31 22.70
CA MET A 619 -10.08 17.13 22.81
C MET A 619 -9.65 15.76 23.40
N PRO A 620 -10.26 15.25 24.51
CA PRO A 620 -9.89 13.94 25.04
C PRO A 620 -10.12 12.79 24.04
N SER A 621 -11.25 12.82 23.32
CA SER A 621 -11.58 11.81 22.31
C SER A 621 -10.62 11.89 21.12
N ILE A 622 -10.28 13.09 20.63
CA ILE A 622 -9.34 13.30 19.53
C ILE A 622 -7.95 12.79 19.91
N ILE A 623 -7.49 13.07 21.13
CA ILE A 623 -6.18 12.59 21.61
C ILE A 623 -6.17 11.06 21.71
N SER A 624 -7.21 10.48 22.30
CA SER A 624 -7.31 9.02 22.44
C SER A 624 -7.28 8.33 21.07
N SER A 625 -8.04 8.85 20.12
CA SER A 625 -8.11 8.35 18.75
C SER A 625 -6.78 8.51 18.01
N GLY A 626 -6.21 9.71 17.99
CA GLY A 626 -4.93 9.97 17.32
C GLY A 626 -3.79 9.13 17.88
N LEU A 627 -3.72 8.97 19.21
CA LEU A 627 -2.71 8.10 19.85
C LEU A 627 -2.95 6.62 19.56
N SER A 628 -4.20 6.17 19.48
CA SER A 628 -4.52 4.78 19.15
C SER A 628 -4.14 4.45 17.70
N PHE A 629 -4.43 5.35 16.77
CA PHE A 629 -4.04 5.19 15.38
C PHE A 629 -2.50 5.24 15.21
N PHE A 630 -1.84 6.16 15.91
CA PHE A 630 -0.37 6.20 16.01
C PHE A 630 0.18 4.86 16.53
N ALA A 631 -0.34 4.35 17.63
CA ALA A 631 0.14 3.12 18.26
C ALA A 631 -0.01 1.90 17.34
N ALA A 632 -1.15 1.79 16.64
CA ALA A 632 -1.39 0.70 15.70
C ALA A 632 -0.38 0.68 14.55
N THR A 633 0.00 1.85 14.02
CA THR A 633 0.87 1.97 12.84
C THR A 633 2.34 2.09 13.19
N PHE A 634 2.71 2.78 14.28
CA PHE A 634 4.09 3.04 14.67
C PHE A 634 4.90 1.78 14.94
N GLY A 635 4.30 0.79 15.60
CA GLY A 635 5.01 -0.45 15.91
C GLY A 635 5.38 -1.25 14.65
N VAL A 636 4.51 -1.24 13.66
CA VAL A 636 4.77 -1.85 12.34
C VAL A 636 5.84 -1.05 11.59
N ALA A 637 5.76 0.27 11.62
CA ALA A 637 6.76 1.15 11.03
C ALA A 637 8.19 0.88 11.52
N CYS A 638 8.33 0.54 12.82
CA CYS A 638 9.63 0.24 13.42
C CYS A 638 10.12 -1.19 13.17
N TYR A 639 9.23 -2.14 12.89
CA TYR A 639 9.56 -3.55 12.78
C TYR A 639 9.69 -4.03 11.34
N SER A 640 8.94 -3.46 10.40
CA SER A 640 8.90 -3.92 9.02
C SER A 640 10.26 -3.79 8.33
N GLN A 641 10.71 -4.89 7.72
CA GLN A 641 11.86 -4.93 6.84
C GLN A 641 11.48 -4.59 5.39
N VAL A 642 10.20 -4.68 5.03
CA VAL A 642 9.70 -4.22 3.73
C VAL A 642 9.49 -2.72 3.79
N GLU A 643 10.37 -1.95 3.15
CA GLU A 643 10.36 -0.47 3.24
C GLU A 643 9.04 0.15 2.77
N MET A 644 8.37 -0.46 1.80
CA MET A 644 7.04 0.02 1.35
C MET A 644 6.02 0.01 2.48
N ILE A 645 5.91 -1.10 3.23
CA ILE A 645 5.00 -1.22 4.38
C ILE A 645 5.46 -0.30 5.52
N GLY A 646 6.75 -0.31 5.83
CA GLY A 646 7.36 0.52 6.86
C GLY A 646 7.13 2.02 6.61
N SER A 647 7.32 2.48 5.37
CA SER A 647 7.12 3.87 4.96
C SER A 647 5.65 4.29 5.04
N ILE A 648 4.72 3.47 4.56
CA ILE A 648 3.28 3.74 4.69
C ILE A 648 2.90 3.85 6.17
N CYS A 649 3.31 2.91 6.99
CA CYS A 649 3.01 2.92 8.43
C CYS A 649 3.67 4.11 9.14
N THR A 650 4.88 4.51 8.76
CA THR A 650 5.56 5.71 9.29
C THR A 650 4.79 6.98 8.96
N LEU A 651 4.39 7.13 7.69
CA LEU A 651 3.61 8.28 7.25
C LEU A 651 2.26 8.34 7.94
N LEU A 652 1.59 7.20 8.13
CA LEU A 652 0.30 7.12 8.82
C LEU A 652 0.43 7.42 10.31
N ALA A 653 1.44 6.86 10.99
CA ALA A 653 1.70 7.12 12.39
C ALA A 653 1.98 8.61 12.63
N ARG A 654 2.91 9.18 11.88
CA ARG A 654 3.24 10.60 11.94
C ARG A 654 2.06 11.47 11.54
N GLY A 655 1.34 11.09 10.48
CA GLY A 655 0.14 11.76 9.99
C GLY A 655 -0.98 11.82 11.03
N ALA A 656 -1.18 10.76 11.81
CA ALA A 656 -2.15 10.72 12.91
C ALA A 656 -1.83 11.76 13.98
N ILE A 657 -0.58 11.85 14.40
CA ILE A 657 -0.14 12.85 15.40
C ILE A 657 -0.24 14.27 14.84
N ILE A 658 0.24 14.49 13.61
CA ILE A 658 0.17 15.81 12.96
C ILE A 658 -1.29 16.25 12.81
N SER A 659 -2.17 15.40 12.29
CA SER A 659 -3.60 15.73 12.12
C SER A 659 -4.29 15.99 13.46
N MET A 660 -4.00 15.19 14.49
CA MET A 660 -4.50 15.40 15.85
C MET A 660 -4.10 16.76 16.37
N VAL A 661 -2.81 17.13 16.27
CA VAL A 661 -2.28 18.41 16.76
C VAL A 661 -2.86 19.57 15.95
N VAL A 662 -2.89 19.47 14.64
CA VAL A 662 -3.46 20.49 13.74
C VAL A 662 -4.93 20.73 14.04
N VAL A 663 -5.74 19.69 14.21
CA VAL A 663 -7.18 19.84 14.53
C VAL A 663 -7.34 20.46 15.93
N ILE A 664 -6.57 20.06 16.92
CA ILE A 664 -6.68 20.61 18.27
C ILE A 664 -6.26 22.09 18.32
N LEU A 665 -5.22 22.49 17.60
CA LEU A 665 -4.66 23.85 17.70
C LEU A 665 -5.28 24.83 16.70
N ILE A 666 -5.45 24.41 15.45
CA ILE A 666 -5.79 25.31 14.34
C ILE A 666 -7.31 25.39 14.11
N LEU A 667 -8.03 24.26 14.17
CA LEU A 667 -9.47 24.25 13.86
C LEU A 667 -10.29 25.20 14.76
N PRO A 668 -10.12 25.22 16.11
CA PRO A 668 -10.84 26.18 16.95
C PRO A 668 -10.47 27.64 16.63
N ALA A 669 -9.24 27.91 16.18
CA ALA A 669 -8.81 29.23 15.76
C ALA A 669 -9.53 29.66 14.45
N MET A 670 -9.68 28.73 13.50
CA MET A 670 -10.46 28.96 12.30
C MET A 670 -11.94 29.23 12.60
N PHE A 671 -12.55 28.50 13.52
CA PHE A 671 -13.92 28.78 13.97
C PHE A 671 -14.05 30.17 14.61
N MET A 672 -13.05 30.59 15.40
CA MET A 672 -13.04 31.94 15.99
C MET A 672 -13.03 33.04 14.95
N ILE A 673 -12.29 32.88 13.85
CA ILE A 673 -12.19 33.88 12.79
C ILE A 673 -13.44 33.85 11.90
N PHE A 674 -13.83 32.66 11.46
CA PHE A 674 -14.86 32.47 10.43
C PHE A 674 -16.27 32.23 10.98
N ASP A 675 -16.53 32.36 12.31
CA ASP A 675 -17.86 32.12 12.91
C ASP A 675 -19.00 32.86 12.20
N LYS A 676 -18.81 34.14 11.86
CA LYS A 676 -19.82 34.93 11.16
C LYS A 676 -20.15 34.36 9.77
N LEU A 677 -19.13 33.91 9.05
CA LEU A 677 -19.28 33.29 7.73
C LEU A 677 -19.96 31.93 7.86
N ILE A 678 -19.54 31.10 8.81
CA ILE A 678 -20.13 29.80 9.09
C ILE A 678 -21.63 29.95 9.39
N CYS A 679 -21.99 30.84 10.32
CA CYS A 679 -23.37 31.06 10.70
C CYS A 679 -24.23 31.57 9.55
N LYS A 680 -23.66 32.36 8.61
CA LYS A 680 -24.39 32.95 7.47
C LYS A 680 -24.61 31.92 6.34
N THR A 681 -23.66 31.00 6.16
CA THR A 681 -23.65 30.04 5.03
C THR A 681 -24.15 28.64 5.42
N SER A 682 -24.57 28.44 6.68
CA SER A 682 -25.01 27.14 7.20
C SER A 682 -26.48 27.15 7.55
N ILE A 683 -27.21 26.11 7.13
CA ILE A 683 -28.64 25.98 7.43
C ILE A 683 -28.80 25.37 8.84
N GLY A 684 -29.52 26.09 9.71
CA GLY A 684 -29.85 25.59 11.07
C GLY A 684 -28.68 25.62 12.05
N PHE A 685 -27.63 26.40 11.82
CA PHE A 685 -26.48 26.56 12.70
C PHE A 685 -26.83 27.43 13.92
N LEU A 686 -27.70 28.39 13.80
CA LEU A 686 -28.22 29.20 14.88
C LEU A 686 -29.65 28.81 15.21
N LYS A 687 -30.04 28.94 16.48
CA LYS A 687 -31.44 28.79 16.90
C LYS A 687 -32.28 29.78 16.11
N LYS A 688 -33.31 29.31 15.38
CA LYS A 688 -34.30 30.22 14.82
C LYS A 688 -34.85 31.07 15.98
N LYS A 689 -34.67 32.41 15.92
CA LYS A 689 -35.42 33.29 16.80
C LYS A 689 -36.88 33.05 16.44
N THR A 690 -37.60 32.38 17.35
CA THR A 690 -39.05 32.35 17.33
C THR A 690 -39.47 33.83 17.41
N LYS A 691 -40.00 34.37 16.28
CA LYS A 691 -40.71 35.64 16.28
C LYS A 691 -41.94 35.53 17.13
#